data_1f71f84d12f9bb02fd94424f15b7bda6
#
_entry.id   1f71f84d12f9bb02fd94424f15b7bda6
#
_cell.length_a   1.000
_cell.length_b   1.000
_cell.length_c   1.000
_cell.angle_alpha   90.00
_cell.angle_beta   90.00
_cell.angle_gamma   90.00
#
_symmetry.space_group_name_H-M   'P 1'
#
loop_
_entity.id
_entity.type
_entity.pdbx_description
1 polymer ?
#
loop_
_entity_poly.entity_id
_entity_poly.type
_entity_poly.pdbx_seq_one_letter_code
_entity_poly.pdbx_strand_id
1 'polypeptide(L)'
;MHSYRELGLTETEYDKIIKILNREPNEIELGMFSVMWSEHCSYKHTKVLLKRFPTTGERVVQGPGENAGIVDIGDGLVVVFKMESHNHPSAVEPFQGAATGIGGIVRDIFAMGARPIALLDSLRFGDLKDSRTKYLFSGVISGIAHYGNCIGVPTVAGEIYFNNCYDDNPLVNVMCVGIASKDNVKLSKATQVGSSVLLVGSSTGRDGIHGASFASENLTEQSEKKRPSVQIGDPFTEKLLIEACLEASRHDCVLAIQDLGAAGLTSACSEVASKGNTGIEIELSLVPQREEKMTPYEIVLSESQERMLLVVKPGSEQEIKEIFQKWDLHAQKIGRITDDNLFTVKMDGQIVAQIPIKGLTDQVPIVDLTAVPFENSCDVDFPQMKDLQEAFFMLLANENICSRRCVYERYDHRVGTNTIVLPGADASILRIKNSNKAIAVTTDCNSFYCYLDPYEGAKIAVAEAARNLVVTGAEPVGITDCLNFANPDDPRIAFQIQRAVQGIADAARALQIPIVSGNVSLYNESHRRKIYPTPVIGMVSLIDDFSNLCKAGFENEGDLVVLLGVEDNNPSACEYTRYILGVDSGKPPLLNLEIEKRLHRACLRLIREKIIKSAHDISEGGLAIALAESCILGNAGIICNLSTNTRADFALFGETQSRVIVSLSKEKLSALEKIAREEEIQIMPIGEVVEEDFVIIINKEKIIDTDIKTIKDIYDNSLEKLVNE
;
A
#
# COMPACT_ATOMS: atom_id res chain seq x y z
N MET A 1 -7.20 -29.78 24.59
CA MET A 1 -7.82 -28.44 24.83
C MET A 1 -6.70 -27.45 24.94
N HIS A 2 -6.54 -26.54 23.96
CA HIS A 2 -5.56 -25.48 24.06
C HIS A 2 -5.92 -24.55 25.21
N SER A 3 -4.92 -24.12 26.00
CA SER A 3 -5.17 -23.09 27.00
C SER A 3 -5.36 -21.75 26.29
N TYR A 4 -6.16 -20.84 26.85
CA TYR A 4 -6.36 -19.51 26.26
C TYR A 4 -5.03 -18.76 26.03
N ARG A 5 -4.01 -19.04 26.86
CA ARG A 5 -2.66 -18.46 26.75
C ARG A 5 -1.90 -18.98 25.54
N GLU A 6 -2.06 -20.27 25.20
CA GLU A 6 -1.47 -20.86 23.97
C GLU A 6 -2.08 -20.27 22.70
N LEU A 7 -3.31 -19.77 22.81
CA LEU A 7 -4.03 -19.10 21.73
C LEU A 7 -3.80 -17.56 21.70
N GLY A 8 -2.88 -17.04 22.51
CA GLY A 8 -2.52 -15.62 22.53
C GLY A 8 -3.52 -14.70 23.25
N LEU A 9 -4.47 -15.25 24.00
CA LEU A 9 -5.41 -14.45 24.79
C LEU A 9 -4.86 -14.17 26.19
N THR A 10 -5.11 -12.95 26.69
CA THR A 10 -4.80 -12.54 28.06
C THR A 10 -5.87 -13.07 29.04
N GLU A 11 -5.55 -13.09 30.32
CA GLU A 11 -6.52 -13.47 31.38
C GLU A 11 -7.75 -12.54 31.40
N THR A 12 -7.54 -11.25 31.22
CA THR A 12 -8.61 -10.26 31.12
C THR A 12 -9.52 -10.46 29.90
N GLU A 13 -8.96 -10.85 28.79
CA GLU A 13 -9.72 -11.21 27.58
C GLU A 13 -10.52 -12.49 27.81
N TYR A 14 -9.93 -13.51 28.41
CA TYR A 14 -10.62 -14.76 28.73
C TYR A 14 -11.80 -14.53 29.70
N ASP A 15 -11.60 -13.76 30.78
CA ASP A 15 -12.69 -13.38 31.70
C ASP A 15 -13.83 -12.62 31.00
N LYS A 16 -13.49 -11.78 30.01
CA LYS A 16 -14.48 -11.07 29.21
C LYS A 16 -15.26 -12.01 28.30
N ILE A 17 -14.60 -13.03 27.71
CA ILE A 17 -15.27 -14.07 26.90
C ILE A 17 -16.30 -14.84 27.74
N ILE A 18 -15.92 -15.27 28.97
CA ILE A 18 -16.85 -15.94 29.88
C ILE A 18 -18.07 -15.06 30.18
N LYS A 19 -17.88 -13.76 30.41
CA LYS A 19 -18.98 -12.81 30.64
C LYS A 19 -19.90 -12.67 29.42
N ILE A 20 -19.34 -12.62 28.20
CA ILE A 20 -20.09 -12.53 26.95
C ILE A 20 -20.94 -13.79 26.74
N LEU A 21 -20.35 -14.96 26.94
CA LEU A 21 -21.02 -16.24 26.74
C LEU A 21 -21.92 -16.63 27.94
N ASN A 22 -21.72 -16.04 29.10
CA ASN A 22 -22.31 -16.43 30.40
C ASN A 22 -22.04 -17.92 30.74
N ARG A 23 -20.94 -18.45 30.27
CA ARG A 23 -20.42 -19.82 30.49
C ARG A 23 -18.98 -19.91 30.03
N GLU A 24 -18.28 -20.97 30.38
CA GLU A 24 -16.99 -21.32 29.80
C GLU A 24 -17.13 -21.54 28.26
N PRO A 25 -16.18 -21.00 27.46
CA PRO A 25 -16.12 -21.31 26.04
C PRO A 25 -15.68 -22.76 25.79
N ASN A 26 -16.20 -23.38 24.74
CA ASN A 26 -15.61 -24.60 24.23
C ASN A 26 -14.36 -24.29 23.38
N GLU A 27 -13.65 -25.33 22.91
CA GLU A 27 -12.40 -25.18 22.15
C GLU A 27 -12.60 -24.42 20.82
N ILE A 28 -13.72 -24.65 20.13
CA ILE A 28 -14.03 -23.98 18.85
C ILE A 28 -14.31 -22.49 19.10
N GLU A 29 -15.15 -22.18 20.08
CA GLU A 29 -15.49 -20.81 20.45
C GLU A 29 -14.23 -20.02 20.91
N LEU A 30 -13.37 -20.67 21.69
CA LEU A 30 -12.13 -20.07 22.13
C LEU A 30 -11.18 -19.77 20.98
N GLY A 31 -11.08 -20.68 19.99
CA GLY A 31 -10.34 -20.45 18.75
C GLY A 31 -10.93 -19.28 17.94
N MET A 32 -12.26 -19.22 17.79
CA MET A 32 -12.92 -18.12 17.09
C MET A 32 -12.66 -16.75 17.74
N PHE A 33 -12.73 -16.68 19.07
CA PHE A 33 -12.38 -15.43 19.80
C PHE A 33 -10.91 -15.06 19.63
N SER A 34 -10.00 -16.05 19.72
CA SER A 34 -8.56 -15.83 19.59
C SER A 34 -8.20 -15.14 18.29
N VAL A 35 -8.70 -15.63 17.15
CA VAL A 35 -8.41 -15.03 15.84
C VAL A 35 -9.09 -13.68 15.65
N MET A 36 -10.36 -13.55 16.07
CA MET A 36 -11.12 -12.28 15.92
C MET A 36 -10.63 -11.17 16.85
N TRP A 37 -10.06 -11.52 18.01
CA TRP A 37 -9.48 -10.56 18.97
C TRP A 37 -7.97 -10.40 18.82
N SER A 38 -7.36 -11.04 17.81
CA SER A 38 -5.99 -10.75 17.41
C SER A 38 -5.86 -9.28 16.97
N GLU A 39 -4.68 -8.70 17.05
CA GLU A 39 -4.46 -7.32 16.55
C GLU A 39 -4.82 -7.19 15.06
N HIS A 40 -4.44 -8.21 14.28
CA HIS A 40 -4.66 -8.23 12.85
C HIS A 40 -6.14 -8.08 12.46
N CYS A 41 -7.08 -8.77 13.16
CA CYS A 41 -8.50 -8.70 12.85
C CYS A 41 -9.21 -7.53 13.56
N SER A 42 -8.74 -7.11 14.73
CA SER A 42 -9.51 -6.23 15.62
C SER A 42 -9.00 -4.80 15.69
N TYR A 43 -7.73 -4.56 15.32
CA TYR A 43 -7.05 -3.27 15.49
C TYR A 43 -7.16 -2.74 16.95
N LYS A 44 -7.09 -3.64 17.96
CA LYS A 44 -7.37 -3.31 19.35
C LYS A 44 -6.46 -2.22 19.93
N HIS A 45 -5.23 -2.06 19.41
CA HIS A 45 -4.28 -1.03 19.83
C HIS A 45 -4.47 0.29 19.06
N THR A 46 -4.95 0.26 17.82
CA THR A 46 -4.93 1.42 16.92
C THR A 46 -6.29 2.00 16.59
N LYS A 47 -7.38 1.25 16.76
CA LYS A 47 -8.76 1.66 16.41
C LYS A 47 -9.16 3.05 16.92
N VAL A 48 -8.68 3.44 18.10
CA VAL A 48 -8.97 4.77 18.66
C VAL A 48 -8.18 5.87 17.92
N LEU A 49 -6.95 5.59 17.54
CA LEU A 49 -6.08 6.53 16.83
C LEU A 49 -6.56 6.77 15.40
N LEU A 50 -6.99 5.72 14.71
CA LEU A 50 -7.48 5.78 13.33
C LEU A 50 -8.71 6.67 13.16
N LYS A 51 -9.48 6.91 14.23
CA LYS A 51 -10.58 7.89 14.23
C LYS A 51 -10.15 9.34 13.98
N ARG A 52 -8.84 9.63 14.04
CA ARG A 52 -8.29 10.95 13.72
C ARG A 52 -8.22 11.24 12.23
N PHE A 53 -8.29 10.21 11.40
CA PHE A 53 -8.20 10.35 9.96
C PHE A 53 -9.40 11.09 9.36
N PRO A 54 -9.20 11.98 8.38
CA PRO A 54 -10.29 12.55 7.59
C PRO A 54 -10.79 11.48 6.60
N THR A 55 -11.98 10.92 6.84
CA THR A 55 -12.55 9.81 6.06
C THR A 55 -13.70 10.21 5.15
N THR A 56 -14.01 11.51 5.10
CA THR A 56 -15.14 12.05 4.33
C THR A 56 -14.65 13.08 3.32
N GLY A 57 -15.32 13.17 2.18
CA GLY A 57 -15.03 14.12 1.12
C GLY A 57 -16.11 14.07 0.05
N GLU A 58 -16.12 15.05 -0.87
CA GLU A 58 -17.13 15.17 -1.93
C GLU A 58 -17.22 13.92 -2.81
N ARG A 59 -16.05 13.31 -3.11
CA ARG A 59 -15.95 12.12 -3.98
C ARG A 59 -16.05 10.80 -3.22
N VAL A 60 -16.09 10.80 -1.87
CA VAL A 60 -16.13 9.56 -1.09
C VAL A 60 -17.52 8.92 -1.19
N VAL A 61 -17.58 7.73 -1.75
CA VAL A 61 -18.79 6.89 -1.79
C VAL A 61 -18.82 5.94 -0.60
N GLN A 62 -17.67 5.33 -0.28
CA GLN A 62 -17.49 4.43 0.85
C GLN A 62 -16.13 4.72 1.50
N GLY A 63 -16.14 5.08 2.76
CA GLY A 63 -14.96 5.18 3.61
C GLY A 63 -14.62 3.85 4.30
N PRO A 64 -13.72 3.88 5.32
CA PRO A 64 -13.30 2.67 6.04
C PRO A 64 -14.46 1.90 6.69
N GLY A 65 -14.33 0.57 6.76
CA GLY A 65 -15.32 -0.33 7.38
C GLY A 65 -15.95 -1.37 6.44
N GLU A 66 -15.67 -1.28 5.15
CA GLU A 66 -15.97 -2.31 4.15
C GLU A 66 -14.66 -2.97 3.65
N ASN A 67 -14.77 -3.92 2.70
CA ASN A 67 -13.61 -4.61 2.14
C ASN A 67 -12.58 -3.64 1.55
N ALA A 68 -13.05 -2.56 0.87
CA ALA A 68 -12.19 -1.51 0.33
C ALA A 68 -12.87 -0.14 0.36
N GLY A 69 -12.10 0.94 0.15
CA GLY A 69 -12.62 2.29 -0.02
C GLY A 69 -13.09 2.57 -1.44
N ILE A 70 -14.05 3.49 -1.59
CA ILE A 70 -14.65 3.83 -2.90
C ILE A 70 -14.68 5.34 -3.08
N VAL A 71 -14.19 5.80 -4.23
CA VAL A 71 -14.27 7.21 -4.66
C VAL A 71 -15.00 7.33 -6.00
N ASP A 72 -15.83 8.35 -6.13
CA ASP A 72 -16.53 8.70 -7.36
C ASP A 72 -15.61 9.46 -8.34
N ILE A 73 -15.51 8.99 -9.56
CA ILE A 73 -14.73 9.62 -10.62
C ILE A 73 -15.59 10.24 -11.72
N GLY A 74 -16.90 10.34 -11.49
CA GLY A 74 -17.88 10.86 -12.44
C GLY A 74 -18.32 9.84 -13.48
N ASP A 75 -19.26 10.23 -14.33
CA ASP A 75 -19.83 9.41 -15.41
C ASP A 75 -20.44 8.08 -14.93
N GLY A 76 -20.90 8.01 -13.67
CA GLY A 76 -21.41 6.80 -13.05
C GLY A 76 -20.35 5.73 -12.74
N LEU A 77 -19.07 6.10 -12.76
CA LEU A 77 -17.94 5.23 -12.45
C LEU A 77 -17.35 5.53 -11.08
N VAL A 78 -16.85 4.48 -10.45
CA VAL A 78 -16.14 4.57 -9.16
C VAL A 78 -14.82 3.81 -9.24
N VAL A 79 -13.82 4.29 -8.48
CA VAL A 79 -12.59 3.58 -8.21
C VAL A 79 -12.67 2.96 -6.81
N VAL A 80 -12.33 1.69 -6.72
CA VAL A 80 -12.28 0.90 -5.49
C VAL A 80 -10.84 0.52 -5.23
N PHE A 81 -10.30 0.82 -4.04
CA PHE A 81 -8.91 0.53 -3.77
C PHE A 81 -8.63 0.32 -2.28
N LYS A 82 -7.61 -0.47 -2.02
CA LYS A 82 -7.09 -0.77 -0.68
C LYS A 82 -5.64 -1.23 -0.77
N MET A 83 -4.91 -1.05 0.32
CA MET A 83 -3.58 -1.61 0.54
C MET A 83 -3.61 -2.51 1.78
N GLU A 84 -2.89 -3.64 1.70
CA GLU A 84 -2.69 -4.56 2.83
C GLU A 84 -1.25 -5.03 2.93
N SER A 85 -0.87 -5.43 4.15
CA SER A 85 0.44 -6.02 4.44
C SER A 85 0.35 -7.55 4.49
N HIS A 86 1.40 -8.22 3.97
CA HIS A 86 1.58 -9.66 4.09
C HIS A 86 3.00 -10.01 4.57
N ASN A 87 3.47 -9.31 5.64
CA ASN A 87 4.85 -9.30 6.11
C ASN A 87 5.28 -10.64 6.72
N HIS A 88 4.61 -11.09 7.81
CA HIS A 88 4.97 -12.29 8.55
C HIS A 88 4.96 -13.57 7.70
N PRO A 89 3.95 -13.83 6.86
CA PRO A 89 4.00 -14.97 5.95
C PRO A 89 5.18 -14.91 4.98
N SER A 90 5.51 -13.72 4.46
CA SER A 90 6.61 -13.51 3.53
C SER A 90 7.99 -13.67 4.19
N ALA A 91 8.12 -13.42 5.49
CA ALA A 91 9.36 -13.66 6.23
C ALA A 91 9.69 -15.17 6.37
N VAL A 92 8.66 -16.02 6.37
CA VAL A 92 8.77 -17.49 6.54
C VAL A 92 8.79 -18.21 5.19
N GLU A 93 7.88 -17.86 4.30
CA GLU A 93 7.73 -18.45 2.97
C GLU A 93 7.52 -17.32 1.94
N PRO A 94 8.62 -16.70 1.44
CA PRO A 94 8.54 -15.44 0.72
C PRO A 94 7.73 -15.53 -0.58
N PHE A 95 7.79 -16.67 -1.29
CA PHE A 95 7.03 -16.86 -2.52
C PHE A 95 5.53 -16.95 -2.24
N GLN A 96 5.11 -17.85 -1.36
CA GLN A 96 3.68 -18.04 -1.06
C GLN A 96 3.12 -16.87 -0.26
N GLY A 97 3.89 -16.31 0.69
CA GLY A 97 3.49 -15.15 1.45
C GLY A 97 3.18 -13.94 0.57
N ALA A 98 4.04 -13.64 -0.40
CA ALA A 98 3.81 -12.54 -1.33
C ALA A 98 2.70 -12.85 -2.35
N ALA A 99 2.63 -14.07 -2.87
CA ALA A 99 1.59 -14.52 -3.79
C ALA A 99 0.18 -14.39 -3.17
N THR A 100 0.02 -14.86 -1.94
CA THR A 100 -1.27 -14.77 -1.23
C THR A 100 -1.62 -13.35 -0.78
N GLY A 101 -0.61 -12.48 -0.58
CA GLY A 101 -0.83 -11.04 -0.41
C GLY A 101 -1.53 -10.41 -1.62
N ILE A 102 -1.10 -10.77 -2.85
CA ILE A 102 -1.79 -10.35 -4.08
C ILE A 102 -3.22 -10.92 -4.12
N GLY A 103 -3.41 -12.21 -3.84
CA GLY A 103 -4.73 -12.85 -3.87
C GLY A 103 -5.71 -12.17 -2.90
N GLY A 104 -5.30 -11.96 -1.65
CA GLY A 104 -6.13 -11.33 -0.63
C GLY A 104 -6.61 -9.93 -1.01
N ILE A 105 -5.69 -9.06 -1.43
CA ILE A 105 -6.05 -7.69 -1.79
C ILE A 105 -6.93 -7.61 -3.05
N VAL A 106 -6.75 -8.52 -3.99
CA VAL A 106 -7.58 -8.61 -5.20
C VAL A 106 -9.00 -9.05 -4.84
N ARG A 107 -9.17 -10.00 -3.90
CA ARG A 107 -10.49 -10.43 -3.41
C ARG A 107 -11.28 -9.30 -2.78
N ASP A 108 -10.67 -8.46 -1.98
CA ASP A 108 -11.30 -7.27 -1.41
C ASP A 108 -11.92 -6.36 -2.48
N ILE A 109 -11.21 -6.17 -3.59
CA ILE A 109 -11.64 -5.29 -4.68
C ILE A 109 -12.84 -5.88 -5.43
N PHE A 110 -12.78 -7.17 -5.85
CA PHE A 110 -13.91 -7.73 -6.58
C PHE A 110 -15.08 -8.13 -5.67
N ALA A 111 -14.88 -8.29 -4.35
CA ALA A 111 -15.97 -8.37 -3.37
C ALA A 111 -16.87 -7.14 -3.42
N MET A 112 -16.31 -5.98 -3.70
CA MET A 112 -17.06 -4.73 -3.88
C MET A 112 -17.73 -4.61 -5.26
N GLY A 113 -17.67 -5.63 -6.13
CA GLY A 113 -18.18 -5.60 -7.50
C GLY A 113 -17.27 -4.85 -8.49
N ALA A 114 -16.06 -4.51 -8.11
CA ALA A 114 -15.11 -3.79 -8.95
C ALA A 114 -14.16 -4.75 -9.66
N ARG A 115 -13.87 -4.49 -10.94
CA ARG A 115 -12.85 -5.22 -11.68
C ARG A 115 -11.47 -4.71 -11.31
N PRO A 116 -10.57 -5.57 -10.79
CA PRO A 116 -9.17 -5.21 -10.58
C PRO A 116 -8.51 -4.80 -11.90
N ILE A 117 -7.79 -3.68 -11.89
CA ILE A 117 -7.13 -3.11 -13.09
C ILE A 117 -5.67 -2.74 -12.86
N ALA A 118 -5.23 -2.65 -11.61
CA ALA A 118 -3.86 -2.34 -11.27
C ALA A 118 -3.47 -2.92 -9.92
N LEU A 119 -2.21 -3.36 -9.82
CA LEU A 119 -1.51 -3.70 -8.60
C LEU A 119 -0.32 -2.75 -8.42
N LEU A 120 -0.02 -2.44 -7.18
CA LEU A 120 1.18 -1.75 -6.74
C LEU A 120 1.75 -2.49 -5.54
N ASP A 121 3.07 -2.41 -5.36
CA ASP A 121 3.70 -2.97 -4.17
C ASP A 121 4.61 -1.93 -3.48
N SER A 122 4.70 -2.00 -2.15
CA SER A 122 5.68 -1.25 -1.38
C SER A 122 6.46 -2.25 -0.53
N LEU A 123 7.70 -2.47 -0.92
CA LEU A 123 8.54 -3.54 -0.43
C LEU A 123 9.72 -3.00 0.37
N ARG A 124 10.07 -3.70 1.46
CA ARG A 124 11.25 -3.37 2.28
C ARG A 124 12.04 -4.63 2.55
N PHE A 125 13.35 -4.53 2.36
CA PHE A 125 14.28 -5.65 2.57
C PHE A 125 15.51 -5.19 3.35
N GLY A 126 16.23 -6.16 3.93
CA GLY A 126 17.51 -5.95 4.56
C GLY A 126 18.65 -5.64 3.59
N ASP A 127 19.89 -5.76 4.05
CA ASP A 127 21.09 -5.58 3.22
C ASP A 127 21.20 -6.68 2.15
N LEU A 128 21.28 -6.30 0.88
CA LEU A 128 21.45 -7.23 -0.26
C LEU A 128 22.77 -8.01 -0.24
N LYS A 129 23.73 -7.65 0.61
CA LYS A 129 24.94 -8.47 0.83
C LYS A 129 24.66 -9.74 1.63
N ASP A 130 23.54 -9.78 2.36
CA ASP A 130 23.13 -10.98 3.10
C ASP A 130 22.38 -11.97 2.18
N SER A 131 22.80 -13.24 2.22
CA SER A 131 22.16 -14.32 1.46
C SER A 131 20.69 -14.56 1.83
N ARG A 132 20.31 -14.36 3.09
CA ARG A 132 18.93 -14.46 3.54
C ARG A 132 18.07 -13.36 2.92
N THR A 133 18.58 -12.12 2.91
CA THR A 133 17.89 -11.00 2.24
C THR A 133 17.70 -11.27 0.74
N LYS A 134 18.72 -11.77 0.03
CA LYS A 134 18.58 -12.16 -1.40
C LYS A 134 17.52 -13.23 -1.61
N TYR A 135 17.47 -14.23 -0.73
CA TYR A 135 16.45 -15.27 -0.78
C TYR A 135 15.05 -14.69 -0.59
N LEU A 136 14.85 -13.84 0.43
CA LEU A 136 13.57 -13.19 0.70
C LEU A 136 13.15 -12.29 -0.47
N PHE A 137 14.06 -11.45 -0.96
CA PHE A 137 13.85 -10.57 -2.11
C PHE A 137 13.41 -11.35 -3.34
N SER A 138 14.20 -12.37 -3.75
CA SER A 138 13.90 -13.17 -4.94
C SER A 138 12.57 -13.91 -4.83
N GLY A 139 12.28 -14.46 -3.65
CA GLY A 139 11.03 -15.18 -3.37
C GLY A 139 9.81 -14.25 -3.44
N VAL A 140 9.86 -13.09 -2.78
CA VAL A 140 8.77 -12.09 -2.79
C VAL A 140 8.48 -11.62 -4.21
N ILE A 141 9.50 -11.15 -4.95
CA ILE A 141 9.33 -10.68 -6.33
C ILE A 141 8.75 -11.77 -7.23
N SER A 142 9.22 -13.02 -7.07
CA SER A 142 8.70 -14.16 -7.85
C SER A 142 7.25 -14.49 -7.50
N GLY A 143 6.87 -14.39 -6.22
CA GLY A 143 5.48 -14.62 -5.77
C GLY A 143 4.51 -13.57 -6.32
N ILE A 144 4.87 -12.29 -6.23
CA ILE A 144 4.09 -11.19 -6.81
C ILE A 144 3.93 -11.38 -8.34
N ALA A 145 5.05 -11.60 -9.04
CA ALA A 145 5.04 -11.83 -10.48
C ALA A 145 4.17 -13.03 -10.87
N HIS A 146 4.33 -14.15 -10.19
CA HIS A 146 3.56 -15.37 -10.47
C HIS A 146 2.06 -15.12 -10.34
N TYR A 147 1.62 -14.57 -9.22
CA TYR A 147 0.20 -14.40 -8.96
C TYR A 147 -0.41 -13.33 -9.86
N GLY A 148 0.15 -12.12 -9.90
CA GLY A 148 -0.34 -10.99 -10.69
C GLY A 148 -0.40 -11.30 -12.20
N ASN A 149 0.66 -11.90 -12.73
CA ASN A 149 0.71 -12.28 -14.16
C ASN A 149 -0.33 -13.35 -14.51
N CYS A 150 -0.53 -14.36 -13.66
CA CYS A 150 -1.51 -15.42 -13.90
C CYS A 150 -2.97 -14.93 -13.88
N ILE A 151 -3.32 -14.06 -12.92
CA ILE A 151 -4.67 -13.48 -12.87
C ILE A 151 -4.91 -12.44 -13.97
N GLY A 152 -3.84 -11.94 -14.61
CA GLY A 152 -3.91 -10.95 -15.68
C GLY A 152 -4.29 -9.56 -15.18
N VAL A 153 -3.79 -9.16 -14.01
CA VAL A 153 -3.86 -7.79 -13.47
C VAL A 153 -2.47 -7.18 -13.47
N PRO A 154 -2.25 -6.04 -14.13
CA PRO A 154 -0.92 -5.47 -14.28
C PRO A 154 -0.40 -4.92 -12.95
N THR A 155 0.87 -5.19 -12.61
CA THR A 155 1.59 -4.51 -11.53
C THR A 155 2.30 -3.28 -12.13
N VAL A 156 1.81 -2.09 -11.82
CA VAL A 156 2.08 -0.88 -12.60
C VAL A 156 2.99 0.13 -11.92
N ALA A 157 3.09 0.08 -10.61
CA ALA A 157 3.91 0.98 -9.80
C ALA A 157 4.29 0.31 -8.47
N GLY A 158 5.02 1.01 -7.65
CA GLY A 158 5.46 0.54 -6.34
C GLY A 158 6.80 1.15 -5.97
N GLU A 159 7.32 0.73 -4.82
CA GLU A 159 8.62 1.15 -4.33
C GLU A 159 9.36 -0.02 -3.67
N ILE A 160 10.67 0.03 -3.68
CA ILE A 160 11.53 -0.91 -2.98
C ILE A 160 12.61 -0.15 -2.25
N TYR A 161 12.77 -0.43 -0.97
CA TYR A 161 13.75 0.21 -0.12
C TYR A 161 14.54 -0.82 0.68
N PHE A 162 15.84 -0.58 0.84
CA PHE A 162 16.77 -1.48 1.52
C PHE A 162 17.33 -0.82 2.77
N ASN A 163 17.23 -1.51 3.89
CA ASN A 163 17.85 -1.09 5.15
C ASN A 163 17.98 -2.30 6.08
N ASN A 164 19.07 -2.39 6.79
CA ASN A 164 19.35 -3.49 7.71
C ASN A 164 18.32 -3.64 8.86
N CYS A 165 17.46 -2.65 9.10
CA CYS A 165 16.37 -2.80 10.06
C CYS A 165 15.30 -3.80 9.59
N TYR A 166 15.27 -4.16 8.31
CA TYR A 166 14.37 -5.15 7.72
C TYR A 166 15.02 -6.53 7.52
N ASP A 167 16.24 -6.75 8.01
CA ASP A 167 16.84 -8.09 8.05
C ASP A 167 15.87 -9.06 8.73
N ASP A 168 15.66 -10.25 8.20
CA ASP A 168 14.73 -11.29 8.69
C ASP A 168 13.24 -10.92 8.72
N ASN A 169 12.87 -9.65 8.54
CA ASN A 169 11.48 -9.18 8.56
C ASN A 169 11.21 -8.24 7.38
N PRO A 170 11.09 -8.77 6.15
CA PRO A 170 10.73 -7.97 4.98
C PRO A 170 9.32 -7.41 5.14
N LEU A 171 9.07 -6.22 4.62
CA LEU A 171 7.71 -5.70 4.48
C LEU A 171 7.23 -5.94 3.06
N VAL A 172 6.05 -6.51 2.96
CA VAL A 172 5.35 -6.78 1.70
C VAL A 172 3.97 -6.15 1.80
N ASN A 173 3.83 -4.94 1.28
CA ASN A 173 2.57 -4.23 1.23
C ASN A 173 2.09 -4.21 -0.22
N VAL A 174 0.86 -4.60 -0.44
CA VAL A 174 0.27 -4.68 -1.78
C VAL A 174 -0.99 -3.85 -1.84
N MET A 175 -1.09 -3.01 -2.87
CA MET A 175 -2.27 -2.22 -3.18
C MET A 175 -2.93 -2.77 -4.44
N CYS A 176 -4.26 -2.86 -4.42
CA CYS A 176 -5.05 -3.16 -5.61
C CYS A 176 -6.05 -2.04 -5.88
N VAL A 177 -6.18 -1.71 -7.17
CA VAL A 177 -7.13 -0.71 -7.66
C VAL A 177 -8.07 -1.37 -8.66
N GLY A 178 -9.37 -1.12 -8.49
CA GLY A 178 -10.41 -1.63 -9.38
C GLY A 178 -11.37 -0.53 -9.84
N ILE A 179 -12.13 -0.84 -10.89
CA ILE A 179 -13.18 0.04 -11.44
C ILE A 179 -14.52 -0.69 -11.43
N ALA A 180 -15.57 0.03 -11.01
CA ALA A 180 -16.95 -0.43 -11.08
C ALA A 180 -17.88 0.67 -11.63
N SER A 181 -19.05 0.25 -12.13
CA SER A 181 -20.22 1.14 -12.20
C SER A 181 -20.73 1.36 -10.78
N LYS A 182 -21.08 2.60 -10.44
CA LYS A 182 -21.61 2.98 -9.13
C LYS A 182 -22.84 2.14 -8.73
N ASP A 183 -23.68 1.77 -9.71
CA ASP A 183 -24.88 0.96 -9.50
C ASP A 183 -24.58 -0.53 -9.21
N ASN A 184 -23.37 -1.00 -9.54
CA ASN A 184 -22.96 -2.39 -9.35
C ASN A 184 -22.14 -2.63 -8.07
N VAL A 185 -21.92 -1.59 -7.26
CA VAL A 185 -21.19 -1.71 -6.00
C VAL A 185 -21.93 -2.66 -5.07
N LYS A 186 -21.20 -3.60 -4.49
CA LYS A 186 -21.68 -4.51 -3.45
C LYS A 186 -21.00 -4.20 -2.12
N LEU A 187 -21.77 -4.28 -1.04
CA LEU A 187 -21.27 -4.14 0.32
C LEU A 187 -21.37 -5.50 1.04
N SER A 188 -20.55 -5.71 2.03
CA SER A 188 -20.57 -6.91 2.85
C SER A 188 -21.60 -6.82 3.99
N LYS A 189 -22.87 -6.55 3.65
CA LYS A 189 -23.93 -6.28 4.63
C LYS A 189 -25.17 -7.14 4.41
N ALA A 190 -25.41 -8.13 5.28
CA ALA A 190 -26.57 -9.02 5.21
C ALA A 190 -27.73 -8.50 6.07
N THR A 191 -28.69 -7.81 5.48
CA THR A 191 -29.84 -7.24 6.19
C THR A 191 -31.11 -8.06 6.12
N GLN A 192 -31.21 -9.01 5.18
CA GLN A 192 -32.44 -9.77 4.94
C GLN A 192 -32.39 -11.12 5.64
N VAL A 193 -33.19 -11.30 6.69
CA VAL A 193 -33.37 -12.58 7.40
C VAL A 193 -33.92 -13.66 6.44
N GLY A 194 -33.43 -14.88 6.60
CA GLY A 194 -33.79 -16.00 5.76
C GLY A 194 -32.99 -16.13 4.46
N SER A 195 -32.14 -15.13 4.14
CA SER A 195 -31.24 -15.19 3.00
C SER A 195 -30.25 -16.35 3.14
N SER A 196 -29.92 -16.97 2.00
CA SER A 196 -29.02 -18.11 1.94
C SER A 196 -27.57 -17.64 1.94
N VAL A 197 -26.73 -18.35 2.68
CA VAL A 197 -25.28 -18.14 2.73
C VAL A 197 -24.61 -19.21 1.88
N LEU A 198 -23.87 -18.78 0.86
CA LEU A 198 -23.14 -19.66 -0.06
C LEU A 198 -21.63 -19.44 0.14
N LEU A 199 -20.92 -20.57 0.23
CA LEU A 199 -19.46 -20.60 0.09
C LEU A 199 -19.12 -20.94 -1.35
N VAL A 200 -18.31 -20.12 -1.99
CA VAL A 200 -17.95 -20.26 -3.41
C VAL A 200 -16.43 -20.24 -3.60
N GLY A 201 -15.96 -20.85 -4.69
CA GLY A 201 -14.53 -20.92 -5.04
C GLY A 201 -13.91 -22.26 -4.70
N SER A 202 -12.70 -22.25 -4.13
CA SER A 202 -11.92 -23.44 -3.77
C SER A 202 -12.52 -24.24 -2.62
N SER A 203 -12.13 -25.52 -2.53
CA SER A 203 -12.43 -26.37 -1.36
C SER A 203 -11.56 -26.01 -0.18
N THR A 204 -12.10 -26.15 1.03
CA THR A 204 -11.43 -25.85 2.30
C THR A 204 -10.38 -26.91 2.66
N GLY A 205 -9.18 -26.52 3.00
CA GLY A 205 -8.10 -27.35 3.51
C GLY A 205 -7.60 -26.88 4.87
N ARG A 206 -6.51 -27.48 5.38
CA ARG A 206 -5.85 -27.13 6.65
C ARG A 206 -4.84 -26.00 6.52
N ASP A 207 -5.06 -25.04 5.64
CA ASP A 207 -4.15 -23.93 5.41
C ASP A 207 -4.44 -22.76 6.33
N GLY A 208 -3.38 -22.08 6.76
CA GLY A 208 -3.48 -20.80 7.45
C GLY A 208 -4.19 -20.85 8.82
N ILE A 209 -4.41 -22.03 9.39
CA ILE A 209 -5.03 -22.14 10.71
C ILE A 209 -4.16 -21.37 11.72
N HIS A 210 -4.76 -20.38 12.40
CA HIS A 210 -4.07 -19.37 13.23
C HIS A 210 -3.14 -18.39 12.48
N GLY A 211 -3.28 -18.19 11.17
CA GLY A 211 -2.51 -17.20 10.42
C GLY A 211 -2.68 -15.79 10.97
N ALA A 212 -3.91 -15.38 11.29
CA ALA A 212 -4.20 -14.09 11.92
C ALA A 212 -3.52 -13.91 13.28
N SER A 213 -3.44 -14.95 14.10
CA SER A 213 -2.71 -14.92 15.38
C SER A 213 -1.21 -14.85 15.15
N PHE A 214 -0.67 -15.59 14.18
CA PHE A 214 0.74 -15.53 13.80
C PHE A 214 1.15 -14.14 13.30
N ALA A 215 0.30 -13.46 12.54
CA ALA A 215 0.53 -12.09 12.11
C ALA A 215 0.52 -11.04 13.26
N SER A 216 0.16 -11.46 14.48
CA SER A 216 0.11 -10.64 15.70
C SER A 216 1.17 -11.03 16.73
N GLU A 217 2.24 -11.73 16.33
CA GLU A 217 3.36 -12.15 17.18
C GLU A 217 4.70 -11.68 16.59
N ASN A 218 5.70 -11.49 17.47
CA ASN A 218 7.06 -11.21 17.02
C ASN A 218 7.69 -12.40 16.30
N LEU A 219 8.50 -12.14 15.26
CA LEU A 219 9.26 -13.17 14.57
C LEU A 219 10.42 -13.67 15.43
N THR A 220 10.55 -14.99 15.53
CA THR A 220 11.59 -15.69 16.30
C THR A 220 12.29 -16.73 15.42
N GLU A 221 13.41 -17.29 15.91
CA GLU A 221 14.09 -18.43 15.25
C GLU A 221 13.16 -19.65 15.07
N GLN A 222 12.08 -19.73 15.85
CA GLN A 222 11.11 -20.81 15.75
C GLN A 222 9.98 -20.53 14.77
N SER A 223 9.91 -19.32 14.21
CA SER A 223 8.85 -18.92 13.26
C SER A 223 8.84 -19.78 11.99
N GLU A 224 9.98 -20.35 11.58
CA GLU A 224 10.03 -21.32 10.47
C GLU A 224 9.19 -22.58 10.74
N LYS A 225 8.98 -22.97 12.00
CA LYS A 225 8.10 -24.10 12.37
C LYS A 225 6.62 -23.76 12.14
N LYS A 226 6.28 -22.49 12.00
CA LYS A 226 4.93 -22.02 11.69
C LYS A 226 4.62 -21.97 10.17
N ARG A 227 5.50 -22.54 9.34
CA ARG A 227 5.29 -22.67 7.90
C ARG A 227 3.91 -23.24 7.50
N PRO A 228 3.31 -24.21 8.26
CA PRO A 228 1.94 -24.66 8.00
C PRO A 228 0.86 -23.59 8.20
N SER A 229 1.16 -22.48 8.91
CA SER A 229 0.24 -21.34 9.05
C SER A 229 0.31 -20.36 7.87
N VAL A 230 1.20 -20.58 6.90
CA VAL A 230 1.25 -19.80 5.66
C VAL A 230 0.26 -20.39 4.66
N GLN A 231 -0.56 -19.54 4.07
CA GLN A 231 -1.51 -19.93 3.04
C GLN A 231 -0.77 -20.26 1.72
N ILE A 232 -1.42 -21.06 0.88
CA ILE A 232 -0.95 -21.38 -0.48
C ILE A 232 -1.95 -20.78 -1.48
N GLY A 233 -1.46 -19.95 -2.38
CA GLY A 233 -2.29 -19.31 -3.41
C GLY A 233 -2.37 -20.11 -4.71
N ASP A 234 -3.57 -20.12 -5.32
CA ASP A 234 -3.84 -20.67 -6.65
C ASP A 234 -4.36 -19.54 -7.58
N PRO A 235 -3.46 -18.83 -8.28
CA PRO A 235 -3.88 -17.72 -9.13
C PRO A 235 -4.76 -18.14 -10.32
N PHE A 236 -4.73 -19.39 -10.75
CA PHE A 236 -5.62 -19.87 -11.78
C PHE A 236 -7.08 -19.90 -11.26
N THR A 237 -7.29 -20.49 -10.09
CA THR A 237 -8.61 -20.50 -9.45
C THR A 237 -9.08 -19.09 -9.11
N GLU A 238 -8.18 -18.22 -8.63
CA GLU A 238 -8.49 -16.81 -8.36
C GLU A 238 -8.98 -16.07 -9.63
N LYS A 239 -8.35 -16.33 -10.79
CA LYS A 239 -8.78 -15.76 -12.07
C LYS A 239 -10.21 -16.15 -12.42
N LEU A 240 -10.57 -17.41 -12.24
CA LEU A 240 -11.94 -17.89 -12.47
C LEU A 240 -12.91 -17.26 -11.45
N LEU A 241 -12.49 -17.14 -10.21
CA LEU A 241 -13.27 -16.56 -9.12
C LEU A 241 -13.58 -15.08 -9.37
N ILE A 242 -12.60 -14.29 -9.86
CA ILE A 242 -12.81 -12.90 -10.28
C ILE A 242 -13.96 -12.81 -11.29
N GLU A 243 -13.92 -13.62 -12.35
CA GLU A 243 -14.94 -13.57 -13.41
C GLU A 243 -16.32 -14.03 -12.91
N ALA A 244 -16.38 -15.11 -12.13
CA ALA A 244 -17.62 -15.61 -11.55
C ALA A 244 -18.25 -14.61 -10.57
N CYS A 245 -17.47 -14.02 -9.66
CA CYS A 245 -17.97 -13.05 -8.70
C CYS A 245 -18.42 -11.75 -9.36
N LEU A 246 -17.70 -11.25 -10.37
CA LEU A 246 -18.09 -10.07 -11.14
C LEU A 246 -19.35 -10.32 -11.98
N GLU A 247 -19.57 -11.55 -12.48
CA GLU A 247 -20.82 -11.95 -13.14
C GLU A 247 -21.96 -11.99 -12.11
N ALA A 248 -21.76 -12.70 -10.99
CA ALA A 248 -22.74 -12.82 -9.92
C ALA A 248 -23.13 -11.47 -9.29
N SER A 249 -22.19 -10.55 -9.13
CA SER A 249 -22.44 -9.23 -8.54
C SER A 249 -23.46 -8.37 -9.31
N ARG A 250 -23.68 -8.66 -10.59
CA ARG A 250 -24.66 -7.95 -11.43
C ARG A 250 -26.10 -8.42 -11.20
N HIS A 251 -26.29 -9.54 -10.49
CA HIS A 251 -27.61 -10.06 -10.21
C HIS A 251 -28.20 -9.43 -8.94
N ASP A 252 -29.46 -8.98 -9.01
CA ASP A 252 -30.16 -8.36 -7.88
C ASP A 252 -30.46 -9.37 -6.74
N CYS A 253 -30.29 -10.66 -6.99
CA CYS A 253 -30.41 -11.68 -5.96
C CYS A 253 -29.17 -11.77 -5.06
N VAL A 254 -28.00 -11.24 -5.45
CA VAL A 254 -26.80 -11.17 -4.63
C VAL A 254 -26.86 -9.92 -3.76
N LEU A 255 -27.04 -10.13 -2.46
CA LEU A 255 -27.27 -9.08 -1.46
C LEU A 255 -25.96 -8.60 -0.83
N ALA A 256 -25.00 -9.51 -0.59
CA ALA A 256 -23.70 -9.19 -0.03
C ALA A 256 -22.64 -10.16 -0.57
N ILE A 257 -21.41 -9.67 -0.67
CA ILE A 257 -20.22 -10.45 -0.99
C ILE A 257 -19.13 -10.09 0.02
N GLN A 258 -18.45 -11.10 0.56
CA GLN A 258 -17.35 -10.96 1.51
C GLN A 258 -16.23 -11.93 1.11
N ASP A 259 -14.97 -11.50 1.18
CA ASP A 259 -13.86 -12.43 1.01
C ASP A 259 -13.67 -13.30 2.25
N LEU A 260 -12.97 -14.42 2.10
CA LEU A 260 -12.46 -15.24 3.18
C LEU A 260 -10.94 -15.01 3.30
N GLY A 261 -10.57 -13.95 3.95
CA GLY A 261 -9.18 -13.64 4.29
C GLY A 261 -8.79 -14.26 5.62
N ALA A 262 -8.16 -13.43 6.48
CA ALA A 262 -7.78 -13.83 7.84
C ALA A 262 -8.97 -14.35 8.64
N ALA A 263 -8.73 -15.40 9.46
CA ALA A 263 -9.74 -16.09 10.27
C ALA A 263 -10.88 -16.79 9.46
N GLY A 264 -10.78 -16.84 8.15
CA GLY A 264 -11.63 -17.66 7.26
C GLY A 264 -13.13 -17.44 7.45
N LEU A 265 -13.89 -18.55 7.68
CA LEU A 265 -15.33 -18.48 7.90
C LEU A 265 -15.74 -17.71 9.16
N THR A 266 -14.87 -17.67 10.17
CA THR A 266 -15.13 -16.93 11.41
C THR A 266 -15.27 -15.44 11.15
N SER A 267 -14.32 -14.82 10.46
CA SER A 267 -14.37 -13.38 10.13
C SER A 267 -15.47 -13.09 9.11
N ALA A 268 -15.49 -13.78 7.98
CA ALA A 268 -16.42 -13.51 6.90
C ALA A 268 -17.89 -13.58 7.38
N CYS A 269 -18.25 -14.62 8.14
CA CYS A 269 -19.61 -14.77 8.66
C CYS A 269 -19.96 -13.73 9.73
N SER A 270 -19.04 -13.46 10.68
CA SER A 270 -19.29 -12.52 11.77
C SER A 270 -19.39 -11.08 11.26
N GLU A 271 -18.56 -10.67 10.31
CA GLU A 271 -18.57 -9.32 9.74
C GLU A 271 -19.82 -9.04 8.93
N VAL A 272 -20.20 -9.95 8.02
CA VAL A 272 -21.42 -9.81 7.20
C VAL A 272 -22.67 -9.70 8.07
N ALA A 273 -22.78 -10.52 9.12
CA ALA A 273 -23.89 -10.48 10.06
C ALA A 273 -23.86 -9.24 10.96
N SER A 274 -22.69 -8.86 11.47
CA SER A 274 -22.51 -7.66 12.30
C SER A 274 -22.93 -6.38 11.57
N LYS A 275 -22.42 -6.18 10.34
CA LYS A 275 -22.79 -5.04 9.48
C LYS A 275 -24.27 -5.03 9.13
N GLY A 276 -24.88 -6.20 9.02
CA GLY A 276 -26.31 -6.40 8.80
C GLY A 276 -27.19 -6.20 10.04
N ASN A 277 -26.58 -6.20 11.23
CA ASN A 277 -27.28 -6.30 12.53
C ASN A 277 -28.21 -7.52 12.59
N THR A 278 -27.72 -8.68 12.13
CA THR A 278 -28.41 -9.96 12.04
C THR A 278 -27.60 -11.07 12.74
N GLY A 279 -28.16 -12.28 12.81
CA GLY A 279 -27.43 -13.49 13.14
C GLY A 279 -27.10 -14.29 11.87
N ILE A 280 -26.28 -15.32 12.03
CA ILE A 280 -25.91 -16.25 10.96
C ILE A 280 -25.81 -17.68 11.50
N GLU A 281 -26.36 -18.63 10.76
CA GLU A 281 -26.25 -20.06 11.04
C GLU A 281 -25.56 -20.76 9.88
N ILE A 282 -24.51 -21.53 10.16
CA ILE A 282 -23.79 -22.33 9.16
C ILE A 282 -23.71 -23.81 9.58
N GLU A 283 -23.67 -24.70 8.59
CA GLU A 283 -23.53 -26.14 8.75
C GLU A 283 -22.23 -26.60 8.10
N LEU A 284 -21.24 -26.99 8.92
CA LEU A 284 -19.89 -27.31 8.47
C LEU A 284 -19.81 -28.61 7.65
N SER A 285 -20.74 -29.56 7.85
CA SER A 285 -20.79 -30.76 7.04
C SER A 285 -21.14 -30.49 5.57
N LEU A 286 -21.66 -29.28 5.25
CA LEU A 286 -21.93 -28.83 3.89
C LEU A 286 -20.77 -28.07 3.24
N VAL A 287 -19.75 -27.72 4.00
CA VAL A 287 -18.56 -27.01 3.49
C VAL A 287 -17.74 -27.94 2.60
N PRO A 288 -17.45 -27.58 1.33
CA PRO A 288 -16.55 -28.34 0.48
C PRO A 288 -15.17 -28.47 1.07
N GLN A 289 -14.68 -29.68 1.27
CA GLN A 289 -13.38 -29.98 1.86
C GLN A 289 -12.49 -30.69 0.84
N ARG A 290 -11.20 -30.34 0.78
CA ARG A 290 -10.21 -31.06 -0.02
C ARG A 290 -9.44 -32.11 0.76
N GLU A 291 -9.58 -32.11 2.09
CA GLU A 291 -8.95 -33.05 2.99
C GLU A 291 -10.01 -33.82 3.78
N GLU A 292 -9.74 -35.11 3.99
CA GLU A 292 -10.66 -35.95 4.76
C GLU A 292 -10.57 -35.68 6.27
N LYS A 293 -11.70 -35.86 6.95
CA LYS A 293 -11.78 -35.83 8.43
C LYS A 293 -11.34 -34.50 9.05
N MET A 294 -11.61 -33.38 8.40
CA MET A 294 -11.40 -32.09 9.02
C MET A 294 -12.36 -31.91 10.21
N THR A 295 -11.81 -31.45 11.33
CA THR A 295 -12.58 -31.12 12.53
C THR A 295 -13.35 -29.81 12.36
N PRO A 296 -14.43 -29.59 13.13
CA PRO A 296 -15.12 -28.28 13.14
C PRO A 296 -14.20 -27.10 13.38
N TYR A 297 -13.21 -27.27 14.27
CA TYR A 297 -12.19 -26.28 14.57
C TYR A 297 -11.34 -25.91 13.34
N GLU A 298 -10.84 -26.91 12.63
CA GLU A 298 -10.06 -26.73 11.41
C GLU A 298 -10.85 -26.06 10.29
N ILE A 299 -12.13 -26.44 10.12
CA ILE A 299 -12.98 -25.89 9.04
C ILE A 299 -13.29 -24.42 9.28
N VAL A 300 -13.66 -24.05 10.49
CA VAL A 300 -14.11 -22.68 10.81
C VAL A 300 -12.99 -21.68 10.85
N LEU A 301 -11.76 -22.11 11.15
CA LEU A 301 -10.54 -21.28 11.26
C LEU A 301 -9.61 -21.39 10.04
N SER A 302 -9.91 -22.26 9.08
CA SER A 302 -9.10 -22.38 7.87
C SER A 302 -9.10 -21.07 7.09
N GLU A 303 -7.89 -20.66 6.66
CA GLU A 303 -7.67 -19.49 5.80
C GLU A 303 -7.30 -19.93 4.36
N SER A 304 -7.79 -21.09 3.90
CA SER A 304 -7.62 -21.52 2.49
C SER A 304 -8.05 -20.39 1.56
N GLN A 305 -7.20 -20.09 0.61
CA GLN A 305 -7.36 -18.98 -0.31
C GLN A 305 -8.43 -19.27 -1.39
N GLU A 306 -8.72 -18.28 -2.22
CA GLU A 306 -9.64 -18.35 -3.36
C GLU A 306 -11.05 -18.79 -2.97
N ARG A 307 -11.56 -18.29 -1.82
CA ARG A 307 -12.94 -18.52 -1.35
C ARG A 307 -13.65 -17.21 -1.08
N MET A 308 -14.95 -17.16 -1.38
CA MET A 308 -15.82 -16.01 -1.10
C MET A 308 -17.10 -16.46 -0.42
N LEU A 309 -17.67 -15.58 0.41
CA LEU A 309 -18.98 -15.74 1.02
C LEU A 309 -20.00 -14.86 0.28
N LEU A 310 -21.05 -15.45 -0.25
CA LEU A 310 -22.16 -14.73 -0.87
C LEU A 310 -23.42 -14.88 -0.03
N VAL A 311 -24.14 -13.77 0.18
CA VAL A 311 -25.48 -13.77 0.74
C VAL A 311 -26.47 -13.52 -0.38
N VAL A 312 -27.37 -14.44 -0.60
CA VAL A 312 -28.32 -14.40 -1.73
C VAL A 312 -29.78 -14.53 -1.28
N LYS A 313 -30.68 -13.95 -2.05
CA LYS A 313 -32.13 -14.07 -1.78
C LYS A 313 -32.54 -15.54 -1.74
N PRO A 314 -33.46 -15.92 -0.82
CA PRO A 314 -33.98 -17.30 -0.77
C PRO A 314 -34.58 -17.71 -2.10
N GLY A 315 -34.24 -18.92 -2.58
CA GLY A 315 -34.71 -19.45 -3.85
C GLY A 315 -33.88 -19.10 -5.08
N SER A 316 -32.84 -18.23 -4.94
CA SER A 316 -31.94 -17.87 -6.04
C SER A 316 -30.63 -18.67 -6.03
N GLU A 317 -30.49 -19.64 -5.15
CA GLU A 317 -29.23 -20.39 -4.98
C GLU A 317 -28.83 -21.14 -6.27
N GLN A 318 -29.82 -21.65 -7.03
CA GLN A 318 -29.56 -22.40 -8.25
C GLN A 318 -29.02 -21.50 -9.37
N GLU A 319 -29.55 -20.29 -9.50
CA GLU A 319 -29.07 -19.27 -10.46
C GLU A 319 -27.57 -18.94 -10.22
N ILE A 320 -27.19 -18.68 -8.96
CA ILE A 320 -25.81 -18.41 -8.60
C ILE A 320 -24.92 -19.64 -8.80
N LYS A 321 -25.41 -20.82 -8.46
CA LYS A 321 -24.70 -22.07 -8.66
C LYS A 321 -24.35 -22.31 -10.13
N GLU A 322 -25.26 -22.00 -11.06
CA GLU A 322 -25.03 -22.11 -12.50
C GLU A 322 -23.93 -21.14 -13.00
N ILE A 323 -23.86 -19.93 -12.44
CA ILE A 323 -22.81 -18.98 -12.76
C ILE A 323 -21.42 -19.57 -12.37
N PHE A 324 -21.27 -20.06 -11.14
CA PHE A 324 -20.01 -20.63 -10.69
C PHE A 324 -19.65 -21.93 -11.40
N GLN A 325 -20.61 -22.78 -11.71
CA GLN A 325 -20.38 -24.00 -12.51
C GLN A 325 -19.87 -23.69 -13.92
N LYS A 326 -20.31 -22.61 -14.55
CA LYS A 326 -19.80 -22.16 -15.85
C LYS A 326 -18.28 -21.87 -15.80
N TRP A 327 -17.80 -21.47 -14.64
CA TRP A 327 -16.38 -21.17 -14.38
C TRP A 327 -15.65 -22.33 -13.69
N ASP A 328 -16.24 -23.51 -13.63
CA ASP A 328 -15.68 -24.73 -13.01
C ASP A 328 -15.40 -24.57 -11.51
N LEU A 329 -16.17 -23.75 -10.82
CA LEU A 329 -16.04 -23.44 -9.41
C LEU A 329 -17.18 -24.01 -8.58
N HIS A 330 -16.92 -24.29 -7.30
CA HIS A 330 -17.92 -24.65 -6.33
C HIS A 330 -18.80 -23.45 -5.94
N ALA A 331 -20.10 -23.72 -5.73
CA ALA A 331 -21.01 -22.80 -5.04
C ALA A 331 -21.98 -23.65 -4.18
N GLN A 332 -21.67 -23.69 -2.89
CA GLN A 332 -22.38 -24.54 -1.94
C GLN A 332 -23.11 -23.69 -0.92
N LYS A 333 -24.43 -23.93 -0.77
CA LYS A 333 -25.20 -23.38 0.35
C LYS A 333 -24.73 -24.03 1.62
N ILE A 334 -24.19 -23.22 2.55
CA ILE A 334 -23.66 -23.66 3.85
C ILE A 334 -24.51 -23.18 5.02
N GLY A 335 -25.43 -22.22 4.81
CA GLY A 335 -26.18 -21.65 5.93
C GLY A 335 -27.24 -20.63 5.51
N ARG A 336 -27.64 -19.82 6.48
CA ARG A 336 -28.65 -18.77 6.31
C ARG A 336 -28.45 -17.63 7.31
N ILE A 337 -29.01 -16.46 6.97
CA ILE A 337 -29.09 -15.29 7.87
C ILE A 337 -30.29 -15.47 8.81
N THR A 338 -30.07 -15.19 10.09
CA THR A 338 -31.05 -15.31 11.18
C THR A 338 -31.35 -13.95 11.82
N ASP A 339 -32.32 -13.88 12.73
CA ASP A 339 -32.74 -12.68 13.47
C ASP A 339 -32.33 -12.68 14.94
N ASP A 340 -31.57 -13.70 15.37
CA ASP A 340 -31.21 -13.93 16.76
C ASP A 340 -29.92 -13.24 17.23
N ASN A 341 -29.19 -12.55 16.31
CA ASN A 341 -27.88 -11.93 16.56
C ASN A 341 -26.80 -12.90 17.06
N LEU A 342 -26.94 -14.19 16.75
CA LEU A 342 -25.97 -15.23 17.10
C LEU A 342 -25.21 -15.71 15.87
N PHE A 343 -23.96 -16.06 16.07
CA PHE A 343 -23.22 -16.90 15.14
C PHE A 343 -23.35 -18.35 15.62
N THR A 344 -24.21 -19.11 14.96
CA THR A 344 -24.45 -20.53 15.27
C THR A 344 -23.74 -21.40 14.26
N VAL A 345 -22.81 -22.21 14.73
CA VAL A 345 -22.04 -23.18 13.93
C VAL A 345 -22.53 -24.57 14.26
N LYS A 346 -22.89 -25.34 13.23
CA LYS A 346 -23.35 -26.72 13.35
C LYS A 346 -22.40 -27.68 12.61
N MET A 347 -22.40 -28.92 13.06
CA MET A 347 -21.78 -30.07 12.40
C MET A 347 -22.71 -31.25 12.52
N ASP A 348 -23.12 -31.83 11.38
CA ASP A 348 -24.11 -32.93 11.32
C ASP A 348 -25.39 -32.59 12.10
N GLY A 349 -25.87 -31.35 11.99
CA GLY A 349 -27.05 -30.84 12.67
C GLY A 349 -26.90 -30.52 14.15
N GLN A 350 -25.74 -30.80 14.76
CA GLN A 350 -25.46 -30.49 16.17
C GLN A 350 -24.75 -29.15 16.30
N ILE A 351 -25.16 -28.32 17.26
CA ILE A 351 -24.47 -27.07 17.57
C ILE A 351 -23.13 -27.37 18.18
N VAL A 352 -22.04 -26.89 17.53
CA VAL A 352 -20.66 -27.04 17.98
C VAL A 352 -20.07 -25.72 18.48
N ALA A 353 -20.63 -24.57 18.09
CA ALA A 353 -20.31 -23.25 18.66
C ALA A 353 -21.52 -22.31 18.53
N GLN A 354 -21.69 -21.42 19.52
CA GLN A 354 -22.72 -20.41 19.48
C GLN A 354 -22.29 -19.15 20.23
N ILE A 355 -22.07 -18.08 19.51
CA ILE A 355 -21.47 -16.84 20.02
C ILE A 355 -22.34 -15.65 19.62
N PRO A 356 -22.62 -14.69 20.52
CA PRO A 356 -23.21 -13.41 20.13
C PRO A 356 -22.31 -12.70 19.09
N ILE A 357 -22.86 -12.30 17.93
CA ILE A 357 -22.10 -11.66 16.84
C ILE A 357 -21.24 -10.48 17.36
N LYS A 358 -21.86 -9.59 18.13
CA LYS A 358 -21.15 -8.42 18.71
C LYS A 358 -20.03 -8.80 19.66
N GLY A 359 -20.03 -10.01 20.20
CA GLY A 359 -18.94 -10.54 21.02
C GLY A 359 -17.65 -10.69 20.23
N LEU A 360 -17.75 -11.11 18.97
CA LEU A 360 -16.61 -11.28 18.05
C LEU A 360 -16.15 -9.96 17.42
N THR A 361 -17.06 -8.99 17.19
CA THR A 361 -16.82 -7.79 16.38
C THR A 361 -16.74 -6.50 17.19
N ASP A 362 -17.80 -6.14 17.93
CA ASP A 362 -17.93 -4.83 18.58
C ASP A 362 -17.35 -4.80 19.98
N GLN A 363 -17.39 -5.91 20.69
CA GLN A 363 -16.97 -6.01 22.10
C GLN A 363 -15.50 -6.44 22.25
N VAL A 364 -14.72 -6.29 21.21
CA VAL A 364 -13.26 -6.49 21.27
C VAL A 364 -12.65 -5.61 22.35
N PRO A 365 -11.71 -6.11 23.17
CA PRO A 365 -10.96 -5.26 24.10
C PRO A 365 -10.22 -4.14 23.33
N ILE A 366 -10.27 -2.93 23.88
CA ILE A 366 -9.43 -1.83 23.40
C ILE A 366 -8.23 -1.74 24.34
N VAL A 367 -7.05 -1.68 23.79
CA VAL A 367 -5.80 -1.52 24.52
C VAL A 367 -5.36 -0.06 24.39
N ASP A 368 -5.25 0.63 25.52
CA ASP A 368 -4.68 1.96 25.54
C ASP A 368 -3.16 1.91 25.38
N LEU A 369 -2.68 2.54 24.33
CA LEU A 369 -1.25 2.65 24.08
C LEU A 369 -0.60 3.64 25.07
N THR A 370 0.20 3.14 25.97
CA THR A 370 1.02 3.96 26.87
C THR A 370 2.24 4.45 26.10
N ALA A 371 2.21 5.69 25.65
CA ALA A 371 3.31 6.29 24.88
C ALA A 371 4.27 7.05 25.79
N VAL A 372 5.57 6.86 25.55
CA VAL A 372 6.63 7.67 26.19
C VAL A 372 7.33 8.45 25.09
N PRO A 373 7.27 9.79 25.13
CA PRO A 373 7.96 10.64 24.18
C PRO A 373 9.46 10.37 24.17
N PHE A 374 10.03 10.30 22.97
CA PHE A 374 11.45 10.24 22.75
C PHE A 374 11.78 10.91 21.40
N GLU A 375 13.00 11.35 21.24
CA GLU A 375 13.49 11.99 20.01
C GLU A 375 14.68 11.20 19.49
N ASN A 376 14.63 10.81 18.22
CA ASN A 376 15.78 10.29 17.47
C ASN A 376 16.45 11.42 16.67
N SER A 377 15.69 12.50 16.40
CA SER A 377 16.22 13.67 15.69
C SER A 377 17.17 14.46 16.56
N CYS A 378 18.29 14.92 15.98
CA CYS A 378 19.28 15.75 16.66
C CYS A 378 19.92 16.73 15.67
N ASP A 379 20.55 17.78 16.20
CA ASP A 379 21.37 18.66 15.38
C ASP A 379 22.72 17.97 15.10
N VAL A 380 23.11 17.92 13.83
CA VAL A 380 24.36 17.31 13.37
C VAL A 380 25.09 18.28 12.46
N ASP A 381 26.39 18.42 12.69
CA ASP A 381 27.29 19.11 11.76
C ASP A 381 27.80 18.09 10.72
N PHE A 382 27.24 18.11 9.53
CA PHE A 382 27.57 17.16 8.49
C PHE A 382 28.93 17.46 7.87
N PRO A 383 29.84 16.47 7.75
CA PRO A 383 31.09 16.63 7.06
C PRO A 383 30.89 17.04 5.59
N GLN A 384 31.90 17.61 4.96
CA GLN A 384 31.82 18.02 3.56
C GLN A 384 32.58 17.04 2.67
N MET A 385 31.88 16.48 1.67
CA MET A 385 32.50 15.73 0.58
C MET A 385 33.21 16.69 -0.38
N LYS A 386 34.42 16.32 -0.83
CA LYS A 386 35.21 17.16 -1.75
C LYS A 386 34.90 16.86 -3.22
N ASP A 387 34.77 15.61 -3.57
CA ASP A 387 34.45 15.19 -4.94
C ASP A 387 32.94 14.95 -5.07
N LEU A 388 32.24 15.95 -5.56
CA LEU A 388 30.78 15.88 -5.71
C LEU A 388 30.37 15.12 -6.96
N GLN A 389 31.23 14.96 -7.96
CA GLN A 389 30.97 14.10 -9.10
C GLN A 389 31.05 12.62 -8.71
N GLU A 390 32.03 12.24 -7.89
CA GLU A 390 32.10 10.89 -7.33
C GLU A 390 30.88 10.61 -6.45
N ALA A 391 30.49 11.55 -5.57
CA ALA A 391 29.30 11.45 -4.74
C ALA A 391 28.01 11.25 -5.59
N PHE A 392 27.88 11.97 -6.70
CA PHE A 392 26.78 11.82 -7.64
C PHE A 392 26.71 10.42 -8.24
N PHE A 393 27.80 9.88 -8.73
CA PHE A 393 27.82 8.53 -9.29
C PHE A 393 27.54 7.45 -8.23
N MET A 394 28.06 7.62 -7.03
CA MET A 394 27.77 6.72 -5.90
C MET A 394 26.28 6.73 -5.53
N LEU A 395 25.67 7.92 -5.46
CA LEU A 395 24.22 8.04 -5.20
C LEU A 395 23.39 7.44 -6.32
N LEU A 396 23.75 7.71 -7.58
CA LEU A 396 23.04 7.18 -8.74
C LEU A 396 23.08 5.64 -8.80
N ALA A 397 24.14 5.05 -8.24
CA ALA A 397 24.30 3.59 -8.13
C ALA A 397 23.68 3.00 -6.84
N ASN A 398 23.22 3.84 -5.89
CA ASN A 398 22.68 3.38 -4.61
C ASN A 398 21.42 2.55 -4.81
N GLU A 399 21.29 1.44 -4.08
CA GLU A 399 20.16 0.51 -4.14
C GLU A 399 18.81 1.15 -3.81
N ASN A 400 18.79 2.27 -3.09
CA ASN A 400 17.57 3.03 -2.78
C ASN A 400 17.24 4.11 -3.83
N ILE A 401 18.12 4.37 -4.80
CA ILE A 401 17.96 5.40 -5.83
C ILE A 401 17.91 4.79 -7.23
N CYS A 402 18.85 3.89 -7.58
CA CYS A 402 18.98 3.34 -8.93
C CYS A 402 17.70 2.63 -9.41
N SER A 403 17.62 2.39 -10.70
CA SER A 403 16.45 1.80 -11.36
C SER A 403 16.02 0.46 -10.77
N ARG A 404 14.72 0.27 -10.55
CA ARG A 404 14.09 -1.01 -10.16
C ARG A 404 13.74 -1.87 -11.38
N ARG A 405 14.35 -1.61 -12.54
CA ARG A 405 14.05 -2.26 -13.80
C ARG A 405 14.13 -3.78 -13.73
N CYS A 406 15.15 -4.33 -13.09
CA CYS A 406 15.33 -5.79 -12.92
C CYS A 406 14.19 -6.45 -12.10
N VAL A 407 13.37 -5.65 -11.40
CA VAL A 407 12.19 -6.09 -10.67
C VAL A 407 10.94 -5.94 -11.53
N TYR A 408 10.60 -4.72 -11.96
CA TYR A 408 9.33 -4.51 -12.64
C TYR A 408 9.25 -5.12 -14.04
N GLU A 409 10.38 -5.49 -14.67
CA GLU A 409 10.38 -6.28 -15.92
C GLU A 409 9.91 -7.74 -15.70
N ARG A 410 9.86 -8.23 -14.46
CA ARG A 410 9.27 -9.53 -14.13
C ARG A 410 7.74 -9.49 -14.05
N TYR A 411 7.17 -8.32 -13.86
CA TYR A 411 5.74 -8.08 -13.76
C TYR A 411 5.15 -7.75 -15.14
N ASP A 412 4.00 -8.33 -15.45
CA ASP A 412 3.24 -7.79 -16.57
C ASP A 412 2.59 -6.47 -16.13
N HIS A 413 3.10 -5.37 -16.67
CA HIS A 413 2.60 -4.04 -16.41
C HIS A 413 1.76 -3.48 -17.57
N ARG A 414 1.45 -4.29 -18.60
CA ARG A 414 0.71 -3.89 -19.81
C ARG A 414 -0.54 -4.71 -20.09
N VAL A 415 -0.77 -5.80 -19.41
CA VAL A 415 -1.97 -6.63 -19.59
C VAL A 415 -3.23 -5.78 -19.41
N GLY A 416 -4.25 -6.05 -20.21
CA GLY A 416 -5.46 -5.23 -20.26
C GLY A 416 -5.31 -3.93 -21.08
N THR A 417 -4.09 -3.52 -21.47
CA THR A 417 -3.78 -2.36 -22.34
C THR A 417 -4.23 -1.00 -21.79
N ASN A 418 -4.35 -0.87 -20.49
CA ASN A 418 -4.76 0.39 -19.85
C ASN A 418 -3.59 1.30 -19.46
N THR A 419 -2.40 0.74 -19.19
CA THR A 419 -1.24 1.48 -18.71
C THR A 419 -0.67 2.38 -19.79
N ILE A 420 -0.69 3.70 -19.55
CA ILE A 420 -0.18 4.75 -20.45
C ILE A 420 1.24 5.14 -20.04
N VAL A 421 1.45 5.40 -18.73
CA VAL A 421 2.77 5.66 -18.16
C VAL A 421 3.18 4.43 -17.38
N LEU A 422 4.34 3.87 -17.76
CA LEU A 422 4.87 2.61 -17.23
C LEU A 422 5.62 2.82 -15.91
N PRO A 423 5.96 1.75 -15.17
CA PRO A 423 6.85 1.83 -14.00
C PRO A 423 8.16 2.57 -14.30
N GLY A 424 8.68 3.29 -13.30
CA GLY A 424 9.93 4.07 -13.39
C GLY A 424 9.73 5.59 -13.53
N ALA A 425 8.50 6.08 -13.46
CA ALA A 425 8.16 7.50 -13.34
C ALA A 425 7.54 7.78 -11.96
N ASP A 426 7.26 9.05 -11.62
CA ASP A 426 6.65 9.48 -10.35
C ASP A 426 5.36 8.72 -10.01
N ALA A 427 4.54 8.45 -11.00
CA ALA A 427 3.33 7.66 -10.86
C ALA A 427 3.01 6.90 -12.15
N SER A 428 2.30 5.79 -12.03
CA SER A 428 1.74 5.10 -13.19
C SER A 428 0.36 5.66 -13.55
N ILE A 429 0.09 5.80 -14.86
CA ILE A 429 -1.18 6.31 -15.37
C ILE A 429 -1.89 5.22 -16.16
N LEU A 430 -3.16 4.98 -15.81
CA LEU A 430 -4.04 4.02 -16.48
C LEU A 430 -5.24 4.75 -17.08
N ARG A 431 -5.46 4.57 -18.38
CA ARG A 431 -6.68 5.06 -19.05
C ARG A 431 -7.90 4.25 -18.60
N ILE A 432 -9.05 4.91 -18.54
CA ILE A 432 -10.33 4.27 -18.35
C ILE A 432 -10.94 4.01 -19.72
N LYS A 433 -11.18 2.73 -20.05
CA LYS A 433 -11.73 2.34 -21.36
C LYS A 433 -13.08 3.00 -21.59
N ASN A 434 -13.32 3.41 -22.83
CA ASN A 434 -14.53 4.11 -23.28
C ASN A 434 -14.77 5.47 -22.60
N SER A 435 -13.70 6.11 -22.08
CA SER A 435 -13.72 7.43 -21.48
C SER A 435 -12.45 8.19 -21.89
N ASN A 436 -12.48 9.52 -21.78
CA ASN A 436 -11.27 10.35 -21.88
C ASN A 436 -10.51 10.43 -20.54
N LYS A 437 -11.03 9.82 -19.49
CA LYS A 437 -10.43 9.87 -18.16
C LYS A 437 -9.29 8.88 -18.01
N ALA A 438 -8.38 9.21 -17.11
CA ALA A 438 -7.38 8.29 -16.59
C ALA A 438 -7.28 8.43 -15.07
N ILE A 439 -6.70 7.42 -14.43
CA ILE A 439 -6.29 7.48 -13.04
C ILE A 439 -4.76 7.41 -12.99
N ALA A 440 -4.15 8.15 -12.08
CA ALA A 440 -2.76 7.94 -11.72
C ALA A 440 -2.69 7.36 -10.31
N VAL A 441 -1.69 6.51 -10.07
CA VAL A 441 -1.54 5.74 -8.84
C VAL A 441 -0.08 5.69 -8.42
N THR A 442 0.16 5.80 -7.11
CA THR A 442 1.51 5.72 -6.52
C THR A 442 1.47 5.15 -5.11
N THR A 443 2.63 4.71 -4.61
CA THR A 443 2.88 4.40 -3.20
C THR A 443 4.11 5.17 -2.73
N ASP A 444 4.15 5.54 -1.44
CA ASP A 444 5.23 6.36 -0.90
C ASP A 444 5.43 6.15 0.60
N CYS A 445 6.68 6.04 1.04
CA CYS A 445 7.09 6.17 2.44
C CYS A 445 8.61 6.22 2.58
N ASN A 446 9.18 7.33 3.03
CA ASN A 446 10.56 7.34 3.51
C ASN A 446 10.63 6.94 5.00
N SER A 447 10.95 5.68 5.25
CA SER A 447 10.99 5.11 6.61
C SER A 447 12.14 5.68 7.48
N PHE A 448 13.21 6.17 6.86
CA PHE A 448 14.28 6.83 7.59
C PHE A 448 13.82 8.17 8.19
N TYR A 449 13.07 8.96 7.45
CA TYR A 449 12.45 10.18 7.99
C TYR A 449 11.49 9.87 9.13
N CYS A 450 10.68 8.81 8.98
CA CYS A 450 9.78 8.34 10.04
C CYS A 450 10.52 7.83 11.28
N TYR A 451 11.73 7.28 11.12
CA TYR A 451 12.58 6.88 12.24
C TYR A 451 13.14 8.08 12.99
N LEU A 452 13.57 9.13 12.29
CA LEU A 452 14.09 10.37 12.89
C LEU A 452 12.97 11.16 13.59
N ASP A 453 11.86 11.39 12.91
CA ASP A 453 10.65 12.02 13.45
C ASP A 453 9.41 11.38 12.80
N PRO A 454 8.66 10.54 13.55
CA PRO A 454 7.49 9.85 12.99
C PRO A 454 6.37 10.78 12.50
N TYR A 455 6.27 11.99 13.06
CA TYR A 455 5.28 12.97 12.63
C TYR A 455 5.68 13.63 11.30
N GLU A 456 6.91 14.16 11.22
CA GLU A 456 7.37 14.81 9.99
C GLU A 456 7.51 13.81 8.85
N GLY A 457 8.10 12.62 9.10
CA GLY A 457 8.24 11.58 8.06
C GLY A 457 6.90 11.10 7.51
N ALA A 458 5.91 10.85 8.38
CA ALA A 458 4.57 10.46 7.95
C ALA A 458 3.81 11.59 7.20
N LYS A 459 4.03 12.83 7.59
CA LYS A 459 3.51 14.01 6.89
C LYS A 459 4.11 14.16 5.49
N ILE A 460 5.43 13.91 5.36
CA ILE A 460 6.15 13.90 4.08
C ILE A 460 5.61 12.80 3.17
N ALA A 461 5.41 11.58 3.65
CA ALA A 461 4.89 10.48 2.84
C ALA A 461 3.55 10.81 2.15
N VAL A 462 2.63 11.49 2.87
CA VAL A 462 1.37 11.95 2.25
C VAL A 462 1.59 13.04 1.20
N ALA A 463 2.48 13.99 1.47
CA ALA A 463 2.75 15.12 0.58
C ALA A 463 3.48 14.67 -0.68
N GLU A 464 4.46 13.79 -0.54
CA GLU A 464 5.25 13.26 -1.65
C GLU A 464 4.39 12.36 -2.55
N ALA A 465 3.59 11.44 -1.99
CA ALA A 465 2.61 10.70 -2.76
C ALA A 465 1.66 11.62 -3.56
N ALA A 466 1.19 12.72 -2.97
CA ALA A 466 0.36 13.68 -3.67
C ALA A 466 1.12 14.45 -4.75
N ARG A 467 2.37 14.83 -4.48
CA ARG A 467 3.25 15.55 -5.43
C ARG A 467 3.56 14.69 -6.65
N ASN A 468 3.89 13.39 -6.44
CA ASN A 468 4.10 12.39 -7.48
C ASN A 468 2.90 12.29 -8.45
N LEU A 469 1.69 12.38 -7.94
CA LEU A 469 0.49 12.39 -8.76
C LEU A 469 0.28 13.73 -9.48
N VAL A 470 0.48 14.83 -8.79
CA VAL A 470 0.25 16.19 -9.30
C VAL A 470 1.18 16.52 -10.47
N VAL A 471 2.45 16.09 -10.43
CA VAL A 471 3.38 16.35 -11.55
C VAL A 471 3.00 15.61 -12.82
N THR A 472 2.15 14.58 -12.74
CA THR A 472 1.55 13.92 -13.91
C THR A 472 0.33 14.65 -14.48
N GLY A 473 -0.17 15.68 -13.81
CA GLY A 473 -1.41 16.39 -14.14
C GLY A 473 -2.66 15.83 -13.47
N ALA A 474 -2.50 14.86 -12.58
CA ALA A 474 -3.60 14.19 -11.89
C ALA A 474 -3.96 14.87 -10.57
N GLU A 475 -5.25 14.96 -10.28
CA GLU A 475 -5.78 15.51 -9.03
C GLU A 475 -6.01 14.40 -8.01
N PRO A 476 -5.31 14.38 -6.84
CA PRO A 476 -5.49 13.35 -5.82
C PRO A 476 -6.93 13.29 -5.30
N VAL A 477 -7.50 12.08 -5.21
CA VAL A 477 -8.92 11.90 -4.82
C VAL A 477 -9.11 11.00 -3.61
N GLY A 478 -8.10 10.23 -3.20
CA GLY A 478 -8.19 9.39 -2.02
C GLY A 478 -6.92 8.67 -1.66
N ILE A 479 -6.79 8.37 -0.38
CA ILE A 479 -5.67 7.69 0.26
C ILE A 479 -6.11 6.33 0.78
N THR A 480 -5.23 5.32 0.65
CA THR A 480 -5.19 4.12 1.47
C THR A 480 -3.85 4.09 2.20
N ASP A 481 -3.82 3.63 3.44
CA ASP A 481 -2.58 3.55 4.22
C ASP A 481 -2.27 2.11 4.64
N CYS A 482 -1.00 1.81 4.86
CA CYS A 482 -0.56 0.57 5.48
C CYS A 482 0.46 0.89 6.57
N LEU A 483 0.03 0.81 7.83
CA LEU A 483 0.81 1.21 8.99
C LEU A 483 1.65 0.04 9.49
N ASN A 484 2.96 0.02 9.21
CA ASN A 484 3.87 -1.03 9.66
C ASN A 484 4.72 -0.54 10.81
N PHE A 485 4.59 -1.18 11.97
CA PHE A 485 5.35 -0.85 13.19
C PHE A 485 5.78 -2.12 13.94
N ALA A 486 6.78 -1.99 14.80
CA ALA A 486 7.20 -3.03 15.72
C ALA A 486 6.14 -3.28 16.84
N ASN A 487 6.51 -3.96 17.91
CA ASN A 487 5.59 -4.32 18.99
C ASN A 487 5.01 -3.08 19.70
N PRO A 488 3.68 -2.88 19.71
CA PRO A 488 3.02 -1.72 20.30
C PRO A 488 3.05 -1.67 21.83
N ASP A 489 3.41 -2.77 22.50
CA ASP A 489 3.59 -2.82 23.95
C ASP A 489 4.86 -2.07 24.40
N ASP A 490 5.80 -1.79 23.49
CA ASP A 490 6.91 -0.88 23.75
C ASP A 490 6.39 0.57 23.73
N PRO A 491 6.53 1.33 24.85
CA PRO A 491 6.04 2.71 24.93
C PRO A 491 6.63 3.67 23.89
N ARG A 492 7.81 3.36 23.36
CA ARG A 492 8.45 4.14 22.28
C ARG A 492 7.76 3.87 20.94
N ILE A 493 7.45 2.60 20.66
CA ILE A 493 6.69 2.23 19.46
C ILE A 493 5.27 2.80 19.52
N ALA A 494 4.62 2.74 20.69
CA ALA A 494 3.34 3.40 20.92
C ALA A 494 3.39 4.90 20.59
N PHE A 495 4.48 5.59 20.99
CA PHE A 495 4.70 7.00 20.64
C PHE A 495 4.86 7.19 19.12
N GLN A 496 5.65 6.34 18.46
CA GLN A 496 5.84 6.40 17.00
C GLN A 496 4.52 6.25 16.26
N ILE A 497 3.67 5.27 16.65
CA ILE A 497 2.35 5.06 16.05
C ILE A 497 1.47 6.32 16.21
N GLN A 498 1.40 6.89 17.43
CA GLN A 498 0.59 8.07 17.67
C GLN A 498 1.03 9.28 16.86
N ARG A 499 2.35 9.49 16.73
CA ARG A 499 2.92 10.61 15.99
C ARG A 499 2.75 10.44 14.49
N ALA A 500 2.98 9.24 13.95
CA ALA A 500 2.79 8.97 12.54
C ALA A 500 1.32 9.14 12.11
N VAL A 501 0.37 8.58 12.88
CA VAL A 501 -1.07 8.78 12.62
C VAL A 501 -1.45 10.26 12.65
N GLN A 502 -0.86 11.05 13.56
CA GLN A 502 -1.09 12.49 13.61
C GLN A 502 -0.54 13.19 12.35
N GLY A 503 0.68 12.85 11.91
CA GLY A 503 1.31 13.41 10.71
C GLY A 503 0.49 13.15 9.45
N ILE A 504 0.06 11.89 9.24
CA ILE A 504 -0.83 11.51 8.14
C ILE A 504 -2.14 12.32 8.19
N ALA A 505 -2.78 12.37 9.36
CA ALA A 505 -4.06 13.06 9.51
C ALA A 505 -3.96 14.57 9.21
N ASP A 506 -2.88 15.22 9.64
CA ASP A 506 -2.68 16.65 9.44
C ASP A 506 -2.37 16.96 7.97
N ALA A 507 -1.53 16.16 7.30
CA ALA A 507 -1.24 16.32 5.89
C ALA A 507 -2.50 16.05 5.03
N ALA A 508 -3.22 14.96 5.28
CA ALA A 508 -4.45 14.62 4.56
C ALA A 508 -5.52 15.71 4.69
N ARG A 509 -5.66 16.33 5.89
CA ARG A 509 -6.57 17.47 6.09
C ARG A 509 -6.12 18.73 5.35
N ALA A 510 -4.83 19.07 5.42
CA ALA A 510 -4.29 20.25 4.78
C ALA A 510 -4.42 20.18 3.26
N LEU A 511 -4.12 19.01 2.69
CA LEU A 511 -4.24 18.74 1.25
C LEU A 511 -5.68 18.41 0.82
N GLN A 512 -6.60 18.23 1.76
CA GLN A 512 -8.01 17.91 1.52
C GLN A 512 -8.22 16.56 0.80
N ILE A 513 -7.37 15.56 1.08
CA ILE A 513 -7.45 14.23 0.47
C ILE A 513 -7.96 13.25 1.54
N PRO A 514 -9.14 12.62 1.34
CA PRO A 514 -9.71 11.69 2.31
C PRO A 514 -8.97 10.36 2.36
N ILE A 515 -8.89 9.74 3.55
CA ILE A 515 -8.41 8.37 3.75
C ILE A 515 -9.63 7.46 3.72
N VAL A 516 -9.71 6.59 2.72
CA VAL A 516 -10.92 5.79 2.46
C VAL A 516 -10.77 4.32 2.80
N SER A 517 -9.54 3.85 2.96
CA SER A 517 -9.21 2.47 3.37
C SER A 517 -7.83 2.43 4.00
N GLY A 518 -7.46 1.30 4.56
CA GLY A 518 -6.12 1.08 5.11
C GLY A 518 -5.99 -0.23 5.85
N ASN A 519 -4.77 -0.51 6.33
CA ASN A 519 -4.39 -1.69 7.09
C ASN A 519 -3.38 -1.31 8.17
N VAL A 520 -3.34 -2.09 9.24
CA VAL A 520 -2.33 -1.95 10.30
C VAL A 520 -1.62 -3.28 10.50
N SER A 521 -0.29 -3.26 10.42
CA SER A 521 0.60 -4.37 10.69
C SER A 521 1.53 -4.02 11.85
N LEU A 522 1.34 -4.67 12.98
CA LEU A 522 2.18 -4.50 14.17
C LEU A 522 3.04 -5.74 14.39
N TYR A 523 3.90 -5.69 15.41
CA TYR A 523 4.83 -6.79 15.78
C TYR A 523 5.88 -7.10 14.70
N ASN A 524 6.17 -6.12 13.81
CA ASN A 524 7.20 -6.27 12.79
C ASN A 524 8.58 -6.10 13.43
N GLU A 525 9.04 -7.11 14.11
CA GLU A 525 10.38 -7.18 14.71
C GLU A 525 10.88 -8.61 14.74
N SER A 526 12.16 -8.77 14.58
CA SER A 526 12.88 -10.04 14.79
C SER A 526 13.59 -10.04 16.15
N HIS A 527 14.18 -11.17 16.54
CA HIS A 527 15.02 -11.26 17.72
C HIS A 527 16.27 -10.35 17.66
N ARG A 528 16.61 -9.84 16.48
CA ARG A 528 17.77 -8.99 16.23
C ARG A 528 17.42 -7.52 16.17
N ARG A 529 16.31 -7.16 15.50
CA ARG A 529 16.00 -5.78 15.12
C ARG A 529 14.51 -5.51 15.11
N LYS A 530 14.17 -4.26 15.39
CA LYS A 530 12.86 -3.66 15.13
C LYS A 530 12.93 -2.93 13.79
N ILE A 531 11.85 -3.00 13.02
CA ILE A 531 11.77 -2.20 11.80
C ILE A 531 11.71 -0.70 12.14
N TYR A 532 12.08 0.13 11.19
CA TYR A 532 11.73 1.55 11.25
C TYR A 532 10.21 1.73 11.12
N PRO A 533 9.62 2.79 11.72
CA PRO A 533 8.24 3.17 11.43
C PRO A 533 8.04 3.32 9.93
N THR A 534 7.14 2.54 9.36
CA THR A 534 6.92 2.51 7.90
C THR A 534 5.42 2.64 7.59
N PRO A 535 4.85 3.86 7.77
CA PRO A 535 3.46 4.15 7.43
C PRO A 535 3.34 4.42 5.92
N VAL A 536 3.20 3.36 5.13
CA VAL A 536 3.09 3.45 3.67
C VAL A 536 1.78 4.12 3.27
N ILE A 537 1.87 5.04 2.33
CA ILE A 537 0.74 5.74 1.72
C ILE A 537 0.54 5.22 0.30
N GLY A 538 -0.63 4.70 0.01
CA GLY A 538 -1.10 4.46 -1.36
C GLY A 538 -2.07 5.56 -1.76
N MET A 539 -1.93 6.13 -2.95
CA MET A 539 -2.78 7.24 -3.36
C MET A 539 -3.30 7.06 -4.79
N VAL A 540 -4.56 7.43 -4.97
CA VAL A 540 -5.25 7.42 -6.26
C VAL A 540 -5.65 8.84 -6.62
N SER A 541 -5.55 9.17 -7.91
CA SER A 541 -5.89 10.46 -8.48
C SER A 541 -6.69 10.33 -9.75
N LEU A 542 -7.28 11.44 -10.21
CA LEU A 542 -8.09 11.52 -11.42
C LEU A 542 -7.46 12.50 -12.42
N ILE A 543 -7.45 12.10 -13.68
CA ILE A 543 -7.21 12.96 -14.83
C ILE A 543 -8.50 12.95 -15.64
N ASP A 544 -9.20 14.09 -15.73
CA ASP A 544 -10.49 14.19 -16.45
C ASP A 544 -10.33 14.05 -17.96
N ASP A 545 -9.17 14.47 -18.51
CA ASP A 545 -8.80 14.30 -19.90
C ASP A 545 -7.32 13.92 -20.00
N PHE A 546 -7.04 12.67 -20.36
CA PHE A 546 -5.66 12.16 -20.43
C PHE A 546 -4.83 12.78 -21.57
N SER A 547 -5.41 13.60 -22.46
CA SER A 547 -4.63 14.44 -23.38
C SER A 547 -3.82 15.53 -22.67
N ASN A 548 -4.09 15.78 -21.38
CA ASN A 548 -3.41 16.76 -20.53
C ASN A 548 -2.41 16.11 -19.57
N LEU A 549 -2.04 14.83 -19.76
CA LEU A 549 -1.00 14.21 -18.95
C LEU A 549 0.37 14.88 -19.16
N CYS A 550 1.17 14.92 -18.09
CA CYS A 550 2.54 15.39 -18.11
C CYS A 550 3.49 14.22 -17.81
N LYS A 551 4.68 14.20 -18.41
CA LYS A 551 5.71 13.19 -18.19
C LYS A 551 6.88 13.80 -17.43
N ALA A 552 7.69 12.95 -16.77
CA ALA A 552 8.86 13.39 -16.04
C ALA A 552 10.07 13.71 -16.95
N GLY A 553 10.20 13.03 -18.09
CA GLY A 553 11.38 13.15 -18.97
C GLY A 553 11.41 14.42 -19.80
N PHE A 554 12.58 15.02 -20.01
CA PHE A 554 12.78 16.15 -20.91
C PHE A 554 12.50 15.75 -22.35
N GLU A 555 11.79 16.60 -23.12
CA GLU A 555 11.30 16.23 -24.47
C GLU A 555 12.09 16.86 -25.62
N ASN A 556 12.51 18.12 -25.49
CA ASN A 556 13.09 18.83 -26.63
C ASN A 556 14.34 19.62 -26.25
N GLU A 557 15.36 19.52 -27.10
CA GLU A 557 16.53 20.38 -27.04
C GLU A 557 16.13 21.87 -27.13
N GLY A 558 16.80 22.70 -26.34
CA GLY A 558 16.54 24.14 -26.22
C GLY A 558 15.41 24.52 -25.27
N ASP A 559 14.71 23.55 -24.67
CA ASP A 559 13.75 23.84 -23.62
C ASP A 559 14.45 24.34 -22.35
N LEU A 560 13.85 25.34 -21.71
CA LEU A 560 14.31 25.89 -20.44
C LEU A 560 13.88 24.94 -19.32
N VAL A 561 14.79 24.68 -18.37
CA VAL A 561 14.52 23.93 -17.14
C VAL A 561 14.39 24.90 -15.98
N VAL A 562 13.29 24.78 -15.23
CA VAL A 562 12.97 25.67 -14.11
C VAL A 562 12.69 24.82 -12.86
N LEU A 563 13.33 25.20 -11.76
CA LEU A 563 13.02 24.71 -10.43
C LEU A 563 11.85 25.51 -9.85
N LEU A 564 10.79 24.81 -9.42
CA LEU A 564 9.67 25.36 -8.66
C LEU A 564 9.81 24.98 -7.20
N GLY A 565 9.47 25.87 -6.28
CA GLY A 565 9.41 25.58 -4.84
C GLY A 565 10.47 26.30 -4.03
N VAL A 566 10.77 25.78 -2.84
CA VAL A 566 11.58 26.44 -1.82
C VAL A 566 13.07 26.16 -2.00
N GLU A 567 13.92 27.18 -1.88
CA GLU A 567 15.33 27.00 -1.58
C GLU A 567 15.52 26.95 -0.05
N ASP A 568 15.93 25.80 0.48
CA ASP A 568 16.26 25.65 1.90
C ASP A 568 17.79 25.58 2.06
N ASN A 569 18.30 26.35 3.01
CA ASN A 569 19.73 26.42 3.30
C ASN A 569 20.13 25.53 4.50
N ASN A 570 19.19 24.80 5.09
CA ASN A 570 19.44 23.96 6.26
C ASN A 570 19.74 22.52 5.87
N PRO A 571 20.94 22.01 6.18
CA PRO A 571 21.23 20.59 5.99
C PRO A 571 20.27 19.71 6.79
N SER A 572 19.67 18.73 6.12
CA SER A 572 18.83 17.72 6.73
C SER A 572 19.38 16.33 6.47
N ALA A 573 18.98 15.37 7.28
CA ALA A 573 19.29 13.96 7.05
C ALA A 573 18.58 13.47 5.78
N CYS A 574 19.33 12.78 4.91
CA CYS A 574 18.88 12.31 3.60
C CYS A 574 19.75 11.14 3.12
N GLU A 575 19.47 10.54 1.96
CA GLU A 575 20.28 9.44 1.42
C GLU A 575 21.77 9.87 1.21
N TYR A 576 22.03 11.10 0.81
CA TYR A 576 23.38 11.62 0.72
C TYR A 576 24.12 11.58 2.07
N THR A 577 23.49 12.03 3.15
CA THR A 577 24.13 12.05 4.47
C THR A 577 24.37 10.65 5.01
N ARG A 578 23.46 9.71 4.75
CA ARG A 578 23.57 8.31 5.17
C ARG A 578 24.63 7.56 4.38
N TYR A 579 24.46 7.55 3.07
CA TYR A 579 25.23 6.67 2.19
C TYR A 579 26.62 7.23 1.87
N ILE A 580 26.74 8.54 1.62
CA ILE A 580 28.00 9.16 1.25
C ILE A 580 28.77 9.63 2.48
N LEU A 581 28.10 10.31 3.42
CA LEU A 581 28.78 10.86 4.59
C LEU A 581 28.84 9.87 5.77
N GLY A 582 28.12 8.74 5.73
CA GLY A 582 28.06 7.73 6.79
C GLY A 582 27.41 8.23 8.08
N VAL A 583 26.43 9.14 7.98
CA VAL A 583 25.75 9.77 9.11
C VAL A 583 24.28 9.39 9.13
N ASP A 584 23.91 8.44 10.01
CA ASP A 584 22.54 7.91 10.18
C ASP A 584 21.73 8.69 11.24
N SER A 585 21.99 9.97 11.40
CA SER A 585 21.33 10.84 12.39
C SER A 585 21.13 12.24 11.82
N GLY A 586 20.32 13.04 12.49
CA GLY A 586 19.99 14.38 12.04
C GLY A 586 18.50 14.67 12.23
N LYS A 587 18.01 15.67 11.53
CA LYS A 587 16.58 16.00 11.44
C LYS A 587 16.10 15.67 10.03
N PRO A 588 14.87 15.14 9.86
CA PRO A 588 14.30 15.01 8.52
C PRO A 588 14.11 16.39 7.89
N PRO A 589 13.96 16.47 6.56
CA PRO A 589 13.55 17.71 5.90
C PRO A 589 12.25 18.24 6.50
N LEU A 590 12.12 19.56 6.65
CA LEU A 590 10.89 20.17 7.13
C LEU A 590 9.90 20.36 5.97
N LEU A 591 8.63 19.99 6.21
CA LEU A 591 7.56 20.18 5.26
C LEU A 591 6.59 21.28 5.70
N ASN A 592 6.39 22.28 4.85
CA ASN A 592 5.36 23.29 5.02
C ASN A 592 4.16 22.95 4.12
N LEU A 593 3.08 22.44 4.71
CA LEU A 593 1.89 21.99 3.97
C LEU A 593 1.18 23.10 3.18
N GLU A 594 1.30 24.36 3.59
CA GLU A 594 0.71 25.48 2.83
C GLU A 594 1.51 25.78 1.55
N ILE A 595 2.85 25.71 1.62
CA ILE A 595 3.71 25.82 0.44
C ILE A 595 3.46 24.63 -0.49
N GLU A 596 3.40 23.42 0.05
CA GLU A 596 3.09 22.19 -0.70
C GLU A 596 1.78 22.32 -1.48
N LYS A 597 0.71 22.76 -0.81
CA LYS A 597 -0.60 22.96 -1.44
C LYS A 597 -0.58 24.00 -2.56
N ARG A 598 0.19 25.08 -2.39
CA ARG A 598 0.37 26.10 -3.45
C ARG A 598 1.13 25.54 -4.64
N LEU A 599 2.20 24.76 -4.37
CA LEU A 599 2.97 24.07 -5.41
C LEU A 599 2.10 23.12 -6.22
N HIS A 600 1.25 22.30 -5.56
CA HIS A 600 0.31 21.42 -6.23
C HIS A 600 -0.63 22.19 -7.17
N ARG A 601 -1.22 23.30 -6.71
CA ARG A 601 -2.08 24.13 -7.55
C ARG A 601 -1.34 24.73 -8.74
N ALA A 602 -0.12 25.23 -8.50
CA ALA A 602 0.71 25.80 -9.56
C ALA A 602 1.03 24.74 -10.64
N CYS A 603 1.48 23.53 -10.24
CA CYS A 603 1.80 22.45 -11.17
C CYS A 603 0.58 22.03 -11.99
N LEU A 604 -0.59 21.78 -11.34
CA LEU A 604 -1.81 21.42 -12.06
C LEU A 604 -2.25 22.50 -13.06
N ARG A 605 -2.12 23.79 -12.71
CA ARG A 605 -2.44 24.88 -13.62
C ARG A 605 -1.46 24.94 -14.80
N LEU A 606 -0.16 24.84 -14.53
CA LEU A 606 0.88 24.86 -15.56
C LEU A 606 0.68 23.74 -16.60
N ILE A 607 0.28 22.56 -16.14
CA ILE A 607 0.00 21.40 -16.99
C ILE A 607 -1.30 21.62 -17.79
N ARG A 608 -2.40 21.97 -17.12
CA ARG A 608 -3.73 22.17 -17.75
C ARG A 608 -3.72 23.30 -18.80
N GLU A 609 -2.96 24.36 -18.52
CA GLU A 609 -2.79 25.49 -19.46
C GLU A 609 -1.69 25.21 -20.52
N LYS A 610 -1.09 24.00 -20.51
CA LYS A 610 -0.03 23.56 -21.44
C LYS A 610 1.16 24.52 -21.49
N ILE A 611 1.54 25.06 -20.34
CA ILE A 611 2.69 25.95 -20.19
C ILE A 611 3.99 25.14 -20.14
N ILE A 612 4.00 24.04 -19.41
CA ILE A 612 5.14 23.13 -19.25
C ILE A 612 4.98 21.89 -20.12
N LYS A 613 6.10 21.23 -20.45
CA LYS A 613 6.16 20.02 -21.25
C LYS A 613 6.46 18.79 -20.39
N SER A 614 7.32 18.95 -19.38
CA SER A 614 7.60 17.90 -18.40
C SER A 614 7.56 18.48 -16.99
N ALA A 615 7.31 17.59 -16.02
CA ALA A 615 7.39 17.88 -14.59
C ALA A 615 7.84 16.62 -13.86
N HIS A 616 8.74 16.78 -12.87
CA HIS A 616 9.27 15.68 -12.07
C HIS A 616 9.48 16.15 -10.63
N ASP A 617 9.16 15.30 -9.67
CA ASP A 617 9.38 15.53 -8.25
C ASP A 617 10.87 15.56 -7.89
N ILE A 618 11.22 16.23 -6.80
CA ILE A 618 12.56 16.14 -6.20
C ILE A 618 12.42 15.44 -4.86
N SER A 619 12.90 14.21 -4.78
CA SER A 619 12.85 13.32 -3.63
C SER A 619 14.25 12.77 -3.28
N GLU A 620 14.42 11.46 -3.10
CA GLU A 620 15.69 10.83 -2.73
C GLU A 620 16.84 11.20 -3.67
N GLY A 621 17.96 11.60 -3.07
CA GLY A 621 19.16 12.04 -3.81
C GLY A 621 19.11 13.48 -4.32
N GLY A 622 18.01 14.19 -4.13
CA GLY A 622 17.87 15.63 -4.36
C GLY A 622 17.88 16.04 -5.84
N LEU A 623 18.20 17.32 -6.07
CA LEU A 623 18.10 17.95 -7.39
C LEU A 623 18.95 17.26 -8.47
N ALA A 624 20.18 16.84 -8.15
CA ALA A 624 21.08 16.26 -9.14
C ALA A 624 20.55 14.91 -9.65
N ILE A 625 19.94 14.11 -8.79
CA ILE A 625 19.32 12.83 -9.14
C ILE A 625 18.04 13.08 -9.95
N ALA A 626 17.16 13.96 -9.53
CA ALA A 626 15.94 14.29 -10.27
C ALA A 626 16.23 14.80 -11.70
N LEU A 627 17.29 15.62 -11.86
CA LEU A 627 17.76 16.03 -13.19
C LEU A 627 18.25 14.84 -14.03
N ALA A 628 19.00 13.90 -13.41
CA ALA A 628 19.47 12.70 -14.10
C ALA A 628 18.31 11.80 -14.53
N GLU A 629 17.32 11.61 -13.68
CA GLU A 629 16.11 10.83 -13.99
C GLU A 629 15.31 11.45 -15.12
N SER A 630 15.10 12.76 -15.10
CA SER A 630 14.45 13.47 -16.21
C SER A 630 15.21 13.34 -17.53
N CYS A 631 16.55 13.38 -17.49
CA CYS A 631 17.40 13.14 -18.65
C CYS A 631 17.26 11.71 -19.16
N ILE A 632 17.32 10.70 -18.28
CA ILE A 632 17.21 9.29 -18.61
C ILE A 632 15.85 8.96 -19.23
N LEU A 633 14.77 9.44 -18.60
CA LEU A 633 13.39 9.22 -19.05
C LEU A 633 13.08 9.90 -20.38
N GLY A 634 13.67 11.07 -20.62
CA GLY A 634 13.50 11.85 -21.86
C GLY A 634 14.50 11.49 -22.95
N ASN A 635 15.56 10.77 -22.62
CA ASN A 635 16.71 10.52 -23.49
C ASN A 635 17.32 11.81 -24.05
N ALA A 636 17.49 12.81 -23.17
CA ALA A 636 18.04 14.12 -23.48
C ALA A 636 18.94 14.62 -22.34
N GLY A 637 20.00 15.35 -22.64
CA GLY A 637 20.93 15.89 -21.66
C GLY A 637 20.48 17.24 -21.07
N ILE A 638 21.32 17.81 -20.20
CA ILE A 638 21.10 19.13 -19.58
C ILE A 638 22.41 19.87 -19.32
N ILE A 639 22.38 21.18 -19.53
CA ILE A 639 23.39 22.11 -18.94
C ILE A 639 22.68 22.91 -17.86
N CYS A 640 22.97 22.56 -16.59
CA CYS A 640 22.41 23.20 -15.41
C CYS A 640 23.36 24.25 -14.84
N ASN A 641 22.86 25.45 -14.54
CA ASN A 641 23.61 26.56 -13.93
C ASN A 641 22.90 27.04 -12.66
N LEU A 642 23.45 26.72 -11.51
CA LEU A 642 22.92 27.12 -10.21
C LEU A 642 23.71 28.31 -9.64
N SER A 643 23.01 29.27 -9.07
CA SER A 643 23.58 30.34 -8.25
C SER A 643 22.95 30.25 -6.87
N THR A 644 23.72 29.77 -5.88
CA THR A 644 23.21 29.54 -4.53
C THR A 644 24.23 29.89 -3.47
N ASN A 645 23.74 30.23 -2.27
CA ASN A 645 24.56 30.41 -1.06
C ASN A 645 24.57 29.15 -0.17
N THR A 646 23.77 28.14 -0.52
CA THR A 646 23.76 26.82 0.14
C THR A 646 25.07 26.09 -0.17
N ARG A 647 25.57 25.27 0.77
CA ARG A 647 26.69 24.35 0.50
C ARG A 647 26.37 23.54 -0.78
N ALA A 648 27.35 23.44 -1.67
CA ALA A 648 27.16 22.84 -3.00
C ALA A 648 26.61 21.40 -2.94
N ASP A 649 27.05 20.59 -1.98
CA ASP A 649 26.58 19.22 -1.78
C ASP A 649 25.10 19.18 -1.37
N PHE A 650 24.63 20.05 -0.48
CA PHE A 650 23.22 20.12 -0.12
C PHE A 650 22.36 20.80 -1.18
N ALA A 651 22.90 21.70 -1.98
CA ALA A 651 22.21 22.25 -3.14
C ALA A 651 21.91 21.17 -4.19
N LEU A 652 22.81 20.18 -4.34
CA LEU A 652 22.69 19.06 -5.30
C LEU A 652 21.92 17.89 -4.73
N PHE A 653 22.24 17.46 -3.51
CA PHE A 653 21.82 16.18 -2.94
C PHE A 653 20.89 16.30 -1.74
N GLY A 654 20.61 17.52 -1.27
CA GLY A 654 19.64 17.76 -0.20
C GLY A 654 18.21 17.49 -0.66
N GLU A 655 17.45 16.80 0.18
CA GLU A 655 16.08 16.32 -0.09
C GLU A 655 15.03 17.28 0.49
N THR A 656 15.26 18.60 0.34
CA THR A 656 14.31 19.63 0.75
C THR A 656 12.96 19.42 0.07
N GLN A 657 11.89 19.45 0.85
CA GLN A 657 10.54 19.17 0.38
C GLN A 657 9.92 20.33 -0.43
N SER A 658 8.80 20.07 -1.07
CA SER A 658 8.02 21.04 -1.87
C SER A 658 8.82 21.62 -3.04
N ARG A 659 9.50 20.76 -3.81
CA ARG A 659 10.26 21.14 -5.02
C ARG A 659 9.91 20.25 -6.20
N VAL A 660 9.82 20.87 -7.39
CA VAL A 660 9.54 20.20 -8.67
C VAL A 660 10.42 20.82 -9.76
N ILE A 661 11.00 20.01 -10.63
CA ILE A 661 11.63 20.50 -11.86
C ILE A 661 10.64 20.40 -13.01
N VAL A 662 10.63 21.43 -13.85
CA VAL A 662 9.77 21.48 -15.05
C VAL A 662 10.57 21.91 -16.26
N SER A 663 10.17 21.44 -17.45
CA SER A 663 10.70 21.95 -18.71
C SER A 663 9.63 22.69 -19.53
N LEU A 664 10.05 23.71 -20.27
CA LEU A 664 9.14 24.52 -21.10
C LEU A 664 9.89 25.20 -22.24
N SER A 665 9.18 25.59 -23.29
CA SER A 665 9.75 26.46 -24.31
C SER A 665 9.98 27.88 -23.77
N LYS A 666 11.05 28.52 -24.19
CA LYS A 666 11.50 29.86 -23.69
C LYS A 666 10.39 30.92 -23.75
N GLU A 667 9.52 30.86 -24.78
CA GLU A 667 8.40 31.79 -24.97
C GLU A 667 7.31 31.67 -23.87
N LYS A 668 7.26 30.53 -23.17
CA LYS A 668 6.27 30.30 -22.14
C LYS A 668 6.71 30.75 -20.74
N LEU A 669 7.98 31.18 -20.58
CA LEU A 669 8.53 31.59 -19.26
C LEU A 669 7.68 32.66 -18.59
N SER A 670 7.28 33.71 -19.32
CA SER A 670 6.46 34.79 -18.73
C SER A 670 5.08 34.31 -18.25
N ALA A 671 4.51 33.28 -18.89
CA ALA A 671 3.26 32.67 -18.45
C ALA A 671 3.48 31.85 -17.17
N LEU A 672 4.58 31.11 -17.09
CA LEU A 672 4.97 30.39 -15.87
C LEU A 672 5.20 31.37 -14.70
N GLU A 673 5.98 32.46 -14.91
CA GLU A 673 6.22 33.50 -13.90
C GLU A 673 4.92 34.15 -13.39
N LYS A 674 3.92 34.31 -14.25
CA LYS A 674 2.61 34.84 -13.89
C LYS A 674 1.89 33.88 -12.93
N ILE A 675 1.79 32.59 -13.28
CA ILE A 675 1.13 31.58 -12.46
C ILE A 675 1.86 31.43 -11.13
N ALA A 676 3.20 31.38 -11.14
CA ALA A 676 4.01 31.28 -9.92
C ALA A 676 3.75 32.44 -8.96
N ARG A 677 3.62 33.69 -9.48
CA ARG A 677 3.25 34.86 -8.66
C ARG A 677 1.84 34.77 -8.10
N GLU A 678 0.88 34.29 -8.89
CA GLU A 678 -0.50 34.16 -8.45
C GLU A 678 -0.66 33.08 -7.36
N GLU A 679 0.11 32.00 -7.43
CA GLU A 679 0.13 30.93 -6.43
C GLU A 679 1.18 31.16 -5.32
N GLU A 680 1.92 32.25 -5.37
CA GLU A 680 2.99 32.62 -4.40
C GLU A 680 4.05 31.51 -4.27
N ILE A 681 4.52 30.96 -5.41
CA ILE A 681 5.59 29.95 -5.49
C ILE A 681 6.86 30.59 -6.03
N GLN A 682 7.99 30.26 -5.41
CA GLN A 682 9.31 30.65 -5.91
C GLN A 682 9.66 29.84 -7.15
N ILE A 683 10.36 30.46 -8.08
CA ILE A 683 10.86 29.82 -9.29
C ILE A 683 12.31 30.20 -9.54
N MET A 684 13.09 29.29 -10.12
CA MET A 684 14.47 29.53 -10.52
C MET A 684 14.72 28.84 -11.87
N PRO A 685 14.94 29.59 -12.95
CA PRO A 685 15.49 29.00 -14.17
C PRO A 685 16.90 28.46 -13.87
N ILE A 686 17.12 27.18 -14.10
CA ILE A 686 18.35 26.48 -13.69
C ILE A 686 19.15 25.91 -14.87
N GLY A 687 18.59 25.85 -16.07
CA GLY A 687 19.33 25.25 -17.18
C GLY A 687 18.54 25.18 -18.48
N GLU A 688 19.13 24.48 -19.44
CA GLU A 688 18.61 24.24 -20.76
C GLU A 688 18.82 22.78 -21.16
N VAL A 689 17.82 22.15 -21.77
CA VAL A 689 17.90 20.79 -22.30
C VAL A 689 18.82 20.79 -23.52
N VAL A 690 19.72 19.81 -23.58
CA VAL A 690 20.66 19.58 -24.68
C VAL A 690 20.60 18.12 -25.17
N GLU A 691 21.35 17.76 -26.20
CA GLU A 691 21.25 16.44 -26.82
C GLU A 691 21.80 15.32 -25.91
N GLU A 692 23.05 15.41 -25.44
CA GLU A 692 23.72 14.30 -24.75
C GLU A 692 24.42 14.68 -23.45
N ASP A 693 24.91 15.94 -23.31
CA ASP A 693 25.73 16.35 -22.19
C ASP A 693 24.92 16.44 -20.88
N PHE A 694 25.50 15.95 -19.78
CA PHE A 694 24.97 16.16 -18.43
C PHE A 694 25.99 16.99 -17.63
N VAL A 695 25.76 18.29 -17.53
CA VAL A 695 26.68 19.23 -16.92
C VAL A 695 25.98 20.04 -15.84
N ILE A 696 26.54 20.08 -14.63
CA ILE A 696 26.07 20.94 -13.54
C ILE A 696 27.18 21.91 -13.14
N ILE A 697 26.82 23.19 -13.16
CA ILE A 697 27.70 24.32 -12.80
C ILE A 697 27.08 25.01 -11.59
N ILE A 698 27.86 25.20 -10.52
CA ILE A 698 27.43 25.94 -9.33
C ILE A 698 28.37 27.15 -9.16
N ASN A 699 27.82 28.37 -9.06
CA ASN A 699 28.57 29.62 -8.86
C ASN A 699 29.73 29.76 -9.84
N LYS A 700 29.53 29.36 -11.12
CA LYS A 700 30.50 29.35 -12.24
C LYS A 700 31.58 28.28 -12.18
N GLU A 701 31.54 27.37 -11.21
CA GLU A 701 32.42 26.21 -11.11
C GLU A 701 31.69 24.98 -11.65
N LYS A 702 32.30 24.24 -12.58
CA LYS A 702 31.78 23.02 -13.11
C LYS A 702 31.96 21.89 -12.07
N ILE A 703 30.88 21.35 -11.56
CA ILE A 703 30.86 20.37 -10.48
C ILE A 703 30.66 18.94 -11.03
N ILE A 704 29.75 18.77 -12.00
CA ILE A 704 29.49 17.50 -12.65
C ILE A 704 29.65 17.71 -14.16
N ASP A 705 30.39 16.80 -14.81
CA ASP A 705 30.65 16.83 -16.25
C ASP A 705 30.66 15.40 -16.79
N THR A 706 29.59 14.97 -17.40
CA THR A 706 29.38 13.60 -17.91
C THR A 706 28.36 13.61 -19.04
N ASP A 707 27.89 12.46 -19.47
CA ASP A 707 26.91 12.30 -20.53
C ASP A 707 25.76 11.36 -20.12
N ILE A 708 24.64 11.45 -20.84
CA ILE A 708 23.44 10.67 -20.58
C ILE A 708 23.66 9.15 -20.66
N LYS A 709 24.55 8.68 -21.51
CA LYS A 709 24.83 7.24 -21.68
C LYS A 709 25.49 6.69 -20.42
N THR A 710 26.46 7.44 -19.86
CA THR A 710 27.15 7.06 -18.63
C THR A 710 26.18 7.03 -17.43
N ILE A 711 25.38 8.08 -17.24
CA ILE A 711 24.44 8.12 -16.12
C ILE A 711 23.36 7.03 -16.25
N LYS A 712 22.88 6.77 -17.46
CA LYS A 712 21.88 5.73 -17.72
C LYS A 712 22.42 4.32 -17.44
N ASP A 713 23.67 4.03 -17.86
CA ASP A 713 24.29 2.72 -17.60
C ASP A 713 24.43 2.45 -16.10
N ILE A 714 24.86 3.45 -15.33
CA ILE A 714 24.97 3.35 -13.88
C ILE A 714 23.58 3.14 -13.25
N TYR A 715 22.63 4.00 -13.61
CA TYR A 715 21.28 3.97 -13.05
C TYR A 715 20.55 2.66 -13.33
N ASP A 716 20.52 2.21 -14.57
CA ASP A 716 19.74 1.05 -15.01
C ASP A 716 20.31 -0.30 -14.51
N ASN A 717 21.63 -0.41 -14.31
CA ASN A 717 22.27 -1.71 -14.10
C ASN A 717 22.78 -1.95 -12.67
N SER A 718 22.75 -0.97 -11.78
CA SER A 718 23.37 -1.09 -10.44
C SER A 718 22.65 -2.09 -9.54
N LEU A 719 21.32 -2.04 -9.46
CA LEU A 719 20.57 -2.99 -8.64
C LEU A 719 20.71 -4.43 -9.15
N GLU A 720 20.66 -4.64 -10.46
CA GLU A 720 20.81 -5.97 -11.04
C GLU A 720 22.17 -6.58 -10.73
N LYS A 721 23.25 -5.79 -10.77
CA LYS A 721 24.58 -6.24 -10.36
C LYS A 721 24.60 -6.67 -8.89
N LEU A 722 24.07 -5.85 -7.97
CA LEU A 722 24.02 -6.17 -6.55
C LEU A 722 23.20 -7.44 -6.23
N VAL A 723 22.13 -7.68 -6.95
CA VAL A 723 21.29 -8.88 -6.78
C VAL A 723 22.02 -10.14 -7.28
N ASN A 724 22.81 -10.03 -8.35
CA ASN A 724 23.50 -11.15 -8.99
C ASN A 724 24.87 -11.49 -8.37
N GLU A 725 25.50 -10.55 -7.66
CA GLU A 725 26.71 -10.80 -6.85
C GLU A 725 26.43 -11.65 -5.61
#